data_d5e1a508ffdf452837cc6a854b51582c
#
_entry.id   d5e1a508ffdf452837cc6a854b51582c
#
_cell.length_a   1.000
_cell.length_b   1.000
_cell.length_c   1.000
_cell.angle_alpha   90.00
_cell.angle_beta   90.00
_cell.angle_gamma   90.00
#
_symmetry.space_group_name_H-M   'P 1'
#
loop_
_entity.id
_entity.type
_entity.pdbx_description
1 polymer ?
#
loop_
_entity_poly.entity_id
_entity_poly.type
_entity_poly.pdbx_seq_one_letter_code
_entity_poly.pdbx_strand_id
1 'polypeptide(L)'
;MRFKVTFSWMAGLAGLCILAGLLQAQPVALSIKAGEAGKPISPDLIGVFFEDLNYAADGGLYAELIQNRSFEYSPTEQPDWHPLKFWEVIKRGGGDGSVTVAEMRPIHENNPHYALLTVRRPGEGVGLANDGFDGIPVQAGEGYEASFWTYQAFMGEMWGRGDNNRPMPVTLRLETRQGELLAEASFQVKGREWRRLNALLKPARTVQDARLVLLAHEAGGIALDMISLFPQKTFRNRPNGLRADLAQAVADLQPKFMRFPGGCLVHGGGVHRYYNWKETIGPVEQRRARRNLWGYHQTMGLGYFEYFQFCEDIGAKPLPVVSAGVCCQHAGSSPNRGQEGLPLEEMPAYIQDVLDLIEWANGPATSKWGAKRAAAGHPEPFGLKYLGVGNEDAITPIFKERFKMIYEAVKSKYPEMVVIGTSGPFAAGRDFDEGWAFARELKLPMVDEHYYVPPQWFWDNLARYDRYDRNGPKVYVGEYAAHDRDRRRNSLRSALAEAAGMTGFERNGDVVQFASYAPLFARRGHTQWHPDMIYFNGTQVFLTPNYYVQQLFSRNNGDRALDFAFQGARPAMMAVSAVRDSRTGHLVLKLVNGGESAVTLNIDFNGLPERDMAAPRWLLTGPGPDAFNADDQPPVLKPVSQEITVRPRWEYQAPPYSLTVIRIRP
;
A
#
# COMPACT_ATOMS: atom_id res chain seq x y z
N MET A 1 -66.65 59.19 -21.14
CA MET A 1 -66.10 60.54 -21.47
C MET A 1 -64.60 60.40 -21.72
N ARG A 2 -64.17 60.72 -22.89
CA ARG A 2 -62.78 60.69 -23.36
C ARG A 2 -61.95 61.76 -22.65
N PHE A 3 -60.66 61.50 -22.37
CA PHE A 3 -59.59 62.43 -22.71
C PHE A 3 -58.30 61.67 -22.92
N LYS A 4 -57.77 61.75 -24.17
CA LYS A 4 -56.42 61.45 -24.58
C LYS A 4 -55.52 62.58 -24.11
N VAL A 5 -54.36 62.28 -23.56
CA VAL A 5 -53.24 63.21 -23.54
C VAL A 5 -52.00 62.41 -24.04
N THR A 6 -51.57 62.79 -25.21
CA THR A 6 -50.28 62.45 -25.83
C THR A 6 -49.21 63.33 -25.22
N PHE A 7 -48.09 62.74 -24.73
CA PHE A 7 -46.84 63.49 -24.54
C PHE A 7 -45.70 62.72 -25.21
N SER A 8 -45.21 63.38 -26.26
CA SER A 8 -43.96 63.04 -26.95
C SER A 8 -42.80 63.55 -26.16
N TRP A 9 -41.81 62.67 -25.90
CA TRP A 9 -40.44 63.12 -25.54
C TRP A 9 -39.41 62.37 -26.38
N MET A 10 -38.72 63.14 -27.15
CA MET A 10 -37.52 62.77 -27.93
C MET A 10 -36.33 62.61 -26.96
N ALA A 11 -35.65 61.59 -27.28
CA ALA A 11 -34.26 61.45 -27.37
C ALA A 11 -33.17 61.62 -26.42
N GLY A 12 -32.26 60.96 -26.52
CA GLY A 12 -30.92 61.05 -25.93
C GLY A 12 -30.28 59.67 -25.72
N LEU A 13 -29.95 58.99 -26.81
CA LEU A 13 -28.99 57.90 -26.75
C LEU A 13 -27.62 58.49 -26.42
N ALA A 14 -27.24 58.48 -25.17
CA ALA A 14 -25.84 58.56 -24.77
C ALA A 14 -25.30 57.13 -24.61
N GLY A 15 -24.53 56.67 -25.58
CA GLY A 15 -23.84 55.40 -25.54
C GLY A 15 -22.79 55.40 -24.42
N LEU A 16 -23.10 54.71 -23.32
CA LEU A 16 -22.07 54.29 -22.34
C LEU A 16 -21.44 53.01 -22.89
N CYS A 17 -20.34 53.16 -23.64
CA CYS A 17 -19.40 52.08 -23.87
C CYS A 17 -18.74 51.75 -22.53
N ILE A 18 -19.29 50.75 -21.80
CA ILE A 18 -18.58 50.10 -20.71
C ILE A 18 -17.43 49.31 -21.35
N LEU A 19 -16.25 49.88 -21.41
CA LEU A 19 -15.02 49.11 -21.56
C LEU A 19 -14.91 48.20 -20.34
N ALA A 20 -15.40 46.96 -20.45
CA ALA A 20 -14.95 45.88 -19.61
C ALA A 20 -13.47 45.65 -19.93
N GLY A 21 -12.58 46.46 -19.41
CA GLY A 21 -11.16 46.14 -19.37
C GLY A 21 -11.01 44.83 -18.66
N LEU A 22 -10.60 43.78 -19.38
CA LEU A 22 -10.01 42.60 -18.82
C LEU A 22 -8.87 43.07 -17.92
N LEU A 23 -9.11 43.16 -16.62
CA LEU A 23 -8.04 43.28 -15.63
C LEU A 23 -7.21 41.98 -15.74
N GLN A 24 -6.24 41.94 -16.65
CA GLN A 24 -5.18 40.95 -16.61
C GLN A 24 -4.53 41.08 -15.25
N ALA A 25 -4.68 40.04 -14.39
CA ALA A 25 -3.97 40.03 -13.14
C ALA A 25 -2.49 40.31 -13.40
N GLN A 26 -1.95 41.27 -12.69
CA GLN A 26 -0.51 41.64 -12.82
C GLN A 26 0.34 40.40 -12.56
N PRO A 27 1.40 40.17 -13.38
CA PRO A 27 2.31 39.08 -13.16
C PRO A 27 2.91 39.14 -11.75
N VAL A 28 2.96 38.00 -11.08
CA VAL A 28 3.52 37.86 -9.73
C VAL A 28 5.01 37.55 -9.86
N ALA A 29 5.86 38.38 -9.29
CA ALA A 29 7.29 38.13 -9.32
C ALA A 29 7.69 37.07 -8.28
N LEU A 30 8.44 36.06 -8.73
CA LEU A 30 9.00 34.96 -7.95
C LEU A 30 10.51 34.90 -8.12
N SER A 31 11.26 35.17 -7.05
CA SER A 31 12.73 35.07 -7.06
C SER A 31 13.16 33.75 -6.44
N ILE A 32 14.04 33.00 -7.10
CA ILE A 32 14.60 31.71 -6.66
C ILE A 32 16.11 31.84 -6.56
N LYS A 33 16.68 31.54 -5.40
CA LYS A 33 18.12 31.64 -5.15
C LYS A 33 18.89 30.44 -5.72
N ALA A 34 18.89 30.31 -7.03
CA ALA A 34 19.47 29.18 -7.74
C ALA A 34 21.02 29.09 -7.63
N GLY A 35 21.72 30.19 -7.30
CA GLY A 35 23.15 30.17 -7.04
C GLY A 35 23.59 29.72 -5.65
N GLU A 36 22.67 29.64 -4.69
CA GLU A 36 22.97 29.27 -3.31
C GLU A 36 23.01 27.75 -3.11
N ALA A 37 23.71 27.32 -2.05
CA ALA A 37 23.86 25.88 -1.72
C ALA A 37 22.53 25.18 -1.36
N GLY A 38 21.57 25.94 -0.82
CA GLY A 38 20.29 25.42 -0.34
C GLY A 38 20.38 24.64 0.96
N LYS A 39 19.22 24.34 1.56
CA LYS A 39 19.10 23.50 2.77
C LYS A 39 19.10 22.01 2.40
N PRO A 40 19.63 21.12 3.24
CA PRO A 40 19.58 19.68 2.96
C PRO A 40 18.14 19.17 2.91
N ILE A 41 17.88 18.24 1.99
CA ILE A 41 16.66 17.43 1.96
C ILE A 41 17.05 16.00 2.26
N SER A 42 16.23 15.30 3.06
CA SER A 42 16.42 13.87 3.31
C SER A 42 16.48 13.08 2.00
N PRO A 43 17.47 12.21 1.81
CA PRO A 43 17.50 11.31 0.65
C PRO A 43 16.34 10.30 0.67
N ASP A 44 15.69 10.16 1.83
CA ASP A 44 14.61 9.20 2.07
C ASP A 44 13.24 9.86 2.18
N LEU A 45 13.08 11.11 1.72
CA LEU A 45 11.88 11.94 1.97
C LEU A 45 10.58 11.28 1.53
N ILE A 46 10.51 10.62 0.37
CA ILE A 46 9.26 10.11 -0.19
C ILE A 46 9.32 8.59 -0.29
N GLY A 47 8.42 7.93 0.42
CA GLY A 47 8.24 6.49 0.42
C GLY A 47 6.79 6.08 0.25
N VAL A 48 6.51 4.83 0.59
CA VAL A 48 5.16 4.26 0.55
C VAL A 48 4.82 3.60 1.88
N PHE A 49 3.53 3.61 2.20
CA PHE A 49 2.94 2.92 3.35
C PHE A 49 2.06 1.79 2.85
N PHE A 50 2.37 0.56 3.26
CA PHE A 50 1.56 -0.62 2.98
C PHE A 50 0.89 -1.11 4.27
N GLU A 51 -0.40 -1.31 4.21
CA GLU A 51 -1.19 -2.03 5.19
C GLU A 51 -2.12 -3.01 4.50
N ASP A 52 -2.29 -4.21 5.08
CA ASP A 52 -3.29 -5.15 4.61
C ASP A 52 -4.68 -4.73 5.09
N LEU A 53 -5.16 -3.67 4.45
CA LEU A 53 -6.48 -3.07 4.54
C LEU A 53 -7.10 -3.14 3.15
N ASN A 54 -8.42 -3.26 3.03
CA ASN A 54 -9.10 -3.31 1.73
C ASN A 54 -8.63 -4.47 0.80
N TYR A 55 -8.25 -5.63 1.38
CA TYR A 55 -7.68 -6.76 0.64
C TYR A 55 -6.41 -6.40 -0.13
N ALA A 56 -5.54 -5.60 0.47
CA ALA A 56 -4.30 -5.14 -0.17
C ALA A 56 -3.25 -6.25 -0.30
N ALA A 57 -3.22 -7.24 0.62
CA ALA A 57 -2.33 -8.41 0.54
C ALA A 57 -2.99 -9.59 -0.17
N ASP A 58 -3.72 -10.44 0.55
CA ASP A 58 -4.45 -11.59 -0.03
C ASP A 58 -5.55 -11.08 -0.98
N GLY A 59 -5.53 -11.55 -2.24
CA GLY A 59 -6.41 -11.02 -3.29
C GLY A 59 -5.97 -9.68 -3.87
N GLY A 60 -4.81 -9.15 -3.45
CA GLY A 60 -4.20 -7.91 -3.90
C GLY A 60 -2.77 -8.08 -4.35
N LEU A 61 -1.82 -7.51 -3.62
CA LEU A 61 -0.40 -7.52 -3.95
C LEU A 61 0.21 -8.92 -3.95
N TYR A 62 -0.24 -9.81 -3.08
CA TYR A 62 0.17 -11.22 -3.08
C TYR A 62 -0.46 -11.96 -4.25
N ALA A 63 0.36 -12.64 -5.05
CA ALA A 63 -0.07 -13.20 -6.33
C ALA A 63 -0.85 -14.53 -6.23
N GLU A 64 -1.15 -15.03 -5.02
CA GLU A 64 -2.00 -16.20 -4.83
C GLU A 64 -3.40 -15.94 -5.37
N LEU A 65 -3.89 -16.82 -6.25
CA LEU A 65 -5.20 -16.69 -6.89
C LEU A 65 -6.31 -17.45 -6.17
N ILE A 66 -5.97 -18.37 -5.25
CA ILE A 66 -6.94 -19.19 -4.53
C ILE A 66 -7.31 -18.56 -3.20
N GLN A 67 -8.58 -18.29 -3.01
CA GLN A 67 -9.11 -17.82 -1.76
C GLN A 67 -9.36 -19.00 -0.80
N ASN A 68 -8.98 -18.86 0.48
CA ASN A 68 -9.11 -19.94 1.49
C ASN A 68 -8.38 -21.23 1.09
N ARG A 69 -7.12 -21.11 0.67
CA ARG A 69 -6.31 -22.25 0.17
C ARG A 69 -6.03 -23.35 1.18
N SER A 70 -6.12 -23.04 2.49
CA SER A 70 -5.77 -23.93 3.61
C SER A 70 -6.95 -24.27 4.53
N PHE A 71 -8.18 -23.94 4.15
CA PHE A 71 -9.40 -24.26 4.92
C PHE A 71 -9.44 -23.67 6.33
N GLU A 72 -8.74 -22.55 6.58
CA GLU A 72 -8.61 -21.92 7.91
C GLU A 72 -9.64 -20.80 8.17
N TYR A 73 -10.56 -20.51 7.22
CA TYR A 73 -11.58 -19.48 7.43
C TYR A 73 -12.55 -19.86 8.56
N SER A 74 -12.94 -18.87 9.36
CA SER A 74 -13.65 -19.08 10.61
C SER A 74 -14.81 -18.10 10.80
N PRO A 75 -15.90 -18.49 11.48
CA PRO A 75 -16.98 -17.57 11.87
C PRO A 75 -16.54 -16.43 12.78
N THR A 76 -15.35 -16.50 13.38
CA THR A 76 -14.78 -15.40 14.17
C THR A 76 -14.30 -14.23 13.30
N GLU A 77 -14.13 -14.45 12.00
CA GLU A 77 -13.72 -13.43 11.01
C GLU A 77 -14.94 -12.76 10.39
N GLN A 78 -15.84 -13.57 9.83
CA GLN A 78 -17.14 -13.15 9.30
C GLN A 78 -18.20 -14.18 9.72
N PRO A 79 -19.43 -13.77 10.09
CA PRO A 79 -20.43 -14.68 10.66
C PRO A 79 -20.81 -15.88 9.78
N ASP A 80 -20.72 -15.73 8.45
CA ASP A 80 -21.06 -16.78 7.48
C ASP A 80 -19.83 -17.55 6.96
N TRP A 81 -18.64 -17.30 7.53
CA TRP A 81 -17.43 -18.00 7.13
C TRP A 81 -17.23 -19.29 7.92
N HIS A 82 -16.73 -20.29 7.21
CA HIS A 82 -16.41 -21.62 7.73
C HIS A 82 -15.26 -22.20 6.89
N PRO A 83 -14.62 -23.29 7.32
CA PRO A 83 -13.43 -23.80 6.63
C PRO A 83 -13.61 -24.14 5.14
N LEU A 84 -14.81 -24.50 4.69
CA LEU A 84 -15.10 -24.70 3.26
C LEU A 84 -15.67 -23.47 2.55
N LYS A 85 -15.69 -22.29 3.18
CA LYS A 85 -16.12 -21.06 2.51
C LYS A 85 -15.27 -20.80 1.27
N PHE A 86 -15.89 -20.40 0.14
CA PHE A 86 -15.31 -20.23 -1.18
C PHE A 86 -14.93 -21.54 -1.90
N TRP A 87 -15.24 -22.70 -1.32
CA TRP A 87 -15.11 -23.99 -1.96
C TRP A 87 -16.48 -24.60 -2.26
N GLU A 88 -16.68 -25.03 -3.50
CA GLU A 88 -17.86 -25.73 -3.98
C GLU A 88 -17.57 -27.22 -4.15
N VAL A 89 -18.46 -28.10 -3.64
CA VAL A 89 -18.34 -29.54 -3.89
C VAL A 89 -18.88 -29.86 -5.27
N ILE A 90 -18.05 -30.40 -6.14
CA ILE A 90 -18.37 -30.73 -7.53
C ILE A 90 -18.63 -32.25 -7.66
N LYS A 91 -19.74 -32.62 -8.35
CA LYS A 91 -20.10 -34.00 -8.69
C LYS A 91 -20.46 -34.07 -10.17
N ARG A 92 -19.76 -34.89 -10.95
CA ARG A 92 -19.94 -34.97 -12.40
C ARG A 92 -20.35 -36.38 -12.85
N GLY A 93 -21.10 -36.50 -13.96
CA GLY A 93 -21.48 -37.77 -14.58
C GLY A 93 -22.11 -38.80 -13.63
N GLY A 94 -22.97 -38.35 -12.73
CA GLY A 94 -23.59 -39.23 -11.71
C GLY A 94 -22.66 -39.63 -10.56
N GLY A 95 -21.55 -38.90 -10.39
CA GLY A 95 -20.64 -39.07 -9.25
C GLY A 95 -21.33 -38.80 -7.89
N ASP A 96 -20.86 -39.45 -6.84
CA ASP A 96 -21.30 -39.25 -5.47
C ASP A 96 -20.13 -39.30 -4.48
N GLY A 97 -20.14 -38.35 -3.58
CA GLY A 97 -19.11 -38.18 -2.55
C GLY A 97 -19.40 -37.00 -1.65
N SER A 98 -18.50 -36.73 -0.74
CA SER A 98 -18.59 -35.62 0.22
C SER A 98 -17.23 -35.07 0.56
N VAL A 99 -17.20 -33.85 1.07
CA VAL A 99 -16.00 -33.21 1.65
C VAL A 99 -16.30 -32.87 3.10
N THR A 100 -15.41 -33.27 4.00
CA THR A 100 -15.44 -32.91 5.41
C THR A 100 -14.13 -32.22 5.78
N VAL A 101 -14.17 -31.33 6.77
CA VAL A 101 -12.94 -30.74 7.32
C VAL A 101 -12.46 -31.64 8.45
N ALA A 102 -11.16 -31.90 8.47
CA ALA A 102 -10.50 -32.75 9.45
C ALA A 102 -9.30 -32.03 10.07
N GLU A 103 -8.91 -32.47 11.29
CA GLU A 103 -7.83 -31.84 12.09
C GLU A 103 -6.86 -32.90 12.66
N MET A 104 -7.15 -34.20 12.48
CA MET A 104 -6.40 -35.26 13.16
C MET A 104 -4.95 -35.41 12.69
N ARG A 105 -4.65 -35.06 11.47
CA ARG A 105 -3.30 -35.17 10.87
C ARG A 105 -3.00 -33.96 10.01
N PRO A 106 -2.92 -32.77 10.62
CA PRO A 106 -2.66 -31.55 9.88
C PRO A 106 -1.26 -31.57 9.21
N ILE A 107 -1.09 -30.77 8.19
CA ILE A 107 0.22 -30.57 7.56
C ILE A 107 1.21 -29.92 8.54
N HIS A 108 0.71 -29.01 9.37
CA HIS A 108 1.46 -28.32 10.42
C HIS A 108 0.50 -27.85 11.52
N GLU A 109 0.99 -27.71 12.75
CA GLU A 109 0.16 -27.23 13.89
C GLU A 109 -0.44 -25.83 13.67
N ASN A 110 0.19 -24.98 12.85
CA ASN A 110 -0.30 -23.65 12.47
C ASN A 110 -1.36 -23.68 11.36
N ASN A 111 -1.52 -24.82 10.67
CA ASN A 111 -2.57 -25.09 9.67
C ASN A 111 -3.29 -26.37 10.08
N PRO A 112 -4.16 -26.29 11.11
CA PRO A 112 -4.78 -27.49 11.70
C PRO A 112 -5.86 -28.12 10.83
N HIS A 113 -6.47 -27.39 9.89
CA HIS A 113 -7.57 -27.87 9.08
C HIS A 113 -7.12 -28.37 7.72
N TYR A 114 -7.77 -29.37 7.20
CA TYR A 114 -7.64 -29.83 5.82
C TYR A 114 -8.94 -30.44 5.32
N ALA A 115 -9.16 -30.47 4.02
CA ALA A 115 -10.32 -31.11 3.42
C ALA A 115 -10.08 -32.60 3.21
N LEU A 116 -11.00 -33.45 3.70
CA LEU A 116 -11.04 -34.88 3.40
C LEU A 116 -12.14 -35.13 2.35
N LEU A 117 -11.71 -35.34 1.11
CA LEU A 117 -12.57 -35.71 -0.01
C LEU A 117 -12.80 -37.21 0.00
N THR A 118 -14.09 -37.61 0.16
CA THR A 118 -14.52 -39.00 0.10
C THR A 118 -15.37 -39.23 -1.14
N VAL A 119 -14.94 -40.13 -2.02
CA VAL A 119 -15.64 -40.52 -3.24
C VAL A 119 -16.26 -41.93 -3.03
N ARG A 120 -17.60 -42.03 -3.10
CA ARG A 120 -18.34 -43.28 -3.05
C ARG A 120 -18.56 -43.86 -4.45
N ARG A 121 -18.91 -43.01 -5.40
CA ARG A 121 -19.06 -43.34 -6.80
C ARG A 121 -18.39 -42.23 -7.64
N PRO A 122 -17.41 -42.57 -8.45
CA PRO A 122 -16.61 -41.54 -9.14
C PRO A 122 -17.39 -40.79 -10.22
N GLY A 123 -18.28 -41.46 -10.99
CA GLY A 123 -18.88 -40.86 -12.18
C GLY A 123 -17.79 -40.32 -13.13
N GLU A 124 -17.93 -39.08 -13.56
CA GLU A 124 -16.89 -38.34 -14.32
C GLU A 124 -15.98 -37.51 -13.41
N GLY A 125 -16.08 -37.68 -12.09
CA GLY A 125 -15.26 -37.04 -11.07
C GLY A 125 -16.06 -36.39 -9.93
N VAL A 126 -15.51 -36.47 -8.73
CA VAL A 126 -16.00 -35.80 -7.52
C VAL A 126 -14.87 -35.00 -6.91
N GLY A 127 -15.13 -33.75 -6.51
CA GLY A 127 -14.07 -32.91 -5.96
C GLY A 127 -14.52 -31.54 -5.49
N LEU A 128 -13.63 -30.59 -5.62
CA LEU A 128 -13.75 -29.22 -5.15
C LEU A 128 -13.47 -28.21 -6.25
N ALA A 129 -14.21 -27.10 -6.29
CA ALA A 129 -13.94 -25.94 -7.13
C ALA A 129 -13.75 -24.68 -6.28
N ASN A 130 -12.90 -23.77 -6.75
CA ASN A 130 -12.64 -22.48 -6.13
C ASN A 130 -12.63 -21.39 -7.21
N ASP A 131 -13.40 -20.32 -7.00
CA ASP A 131 -13.51 -19.19 -7.91
C ASP A 131 -12.45 -18.09 -7.65
N GLY A 132 -11.54 -18.30 -6.70
CA GLY A 132 -10.56 -17.29 -6.28
C GLY A 132 -11.22 -16.06 -5.67
N PHE A 133 -10.56 -14.91 -5.86
CA PHE A 133 -11.07 -13.61 -5.42
C PHE A 133 -11.91 -12.97 -6.55
N ASP A 134 -13.22 -13.24 -6.55
CA ASP A 134 -14.22 -12.74 -7.55
C ASP A 134 -13.98 -13.25 -9.00
N GLY A 135 -13.40 -14.44 -9.16
CA GLY A 135 -12.99 -15.04 -10.43
C GLY A 135 -11.48 -15.09 -10.57
N ILE A 136 -10.99 -16.15 -11.22
CA ILE A 136 -9.56 -16.32 -11.51
C ILE A 136 -9.27 -15.81 -12.92
N PRO A 137 -8.57 -14.68 -13.08
CA PRO A 137 -8.20 -14.21 -14.41
C PRO A 137 -7.08 -15.06 -14.98
N VAL A 138 -7.26 -15.58 -16.19
CA VAL A 138 -6.25 -16.35 -16.92
C VAL A 138 -6.06 -15.80 -18.34
N GLN A 139 -4.83 -15.85 -18.83
CA GLN A 139 -4.45 -15.39 -20.17
C GLN A 139 -3.99 -16.57 -21.02
N ALA A 140 -4.42 -16.61 -22.27
CA ALA A 140 -4.05 -17.65 -23.23
C ALA A 140 -2.52 -17.79 -23.33
N GLY A 141 -2.03 -19.02 -23.17
CA GLY A 141 -0.61 -19.36 -23.29
C GLY A 141 0.29 -18.96 -22.12
N GLU A 142 -0.20 -18.16 -21.17
CA GLU A 142 0.56 -17.86 -19.95
C GLU A 142 0.58 -19.07 -19.00
N GLY A 143 1.69 -19.22 -18.26
CA GLY A 143 1.83 -20.31 -17.29
C GLY A 143 1.24 -19.95 -15.93
N TYR A 144 0.56 -20.93 -15.33
CA TYR A 144 0.05 -20.85 -13.95
C TYR A 144 0.57 -22.05 -13.16
N GLU A 145 1.34 -21.79 -12.12
CA GLU A 145 1.89 -22.80 -11.22
C GLU A 145 0.84 -23.22 -10.21
N ALA A 146 0.30 -24.40 -10.41
CA ALA A 146 -0.68 -25.00 -9.51
C ALA A 146 0.00 -25.98 -8.56
N SER A 147 -0.36 -26.00 -7.29
CA SER A 147 0.13 -26.97 -6.31
C SER A 147 -0.92 -27.30 -5.26
N PHE A 148 -0.81 -28.46 -4.66
CA PHE A 148 -1.59 -28.83 -3.50
C PHE A 148 -0.86 -29.90 -2.67
N TRP A 149 -1.09 -29.90 -1.38
CA TRP A 149 -0.65 -30.95 -0.48
C TRP A 149 -1.73 -32.01 -0.37
N THR A 150 -1.32 -33.28 -0.35
CA THR A 150 -2.26 -34.41 -0.32
C THR A 150 -1.64 -35.67 0.28
N TYR A 151 -2.50 -36.52 0.80
CA TYR A 151 -2.20 -37.93 1.07
C TYR A 151 -3.43 -38.79 0.79
N GLN A 152 -3.20 -40.10 0.52
CA GLN A 152 -4.24 -41.09 0.32
C GLN A 152 -4.74 -41.60 1.69
N ALA A 153 -5.99 -41.31 2.04
CA ALA A 153 -6.57 -41.78 3.27
C ALA A 153 -7.00 -43.26 3.19
N PHE A 154 -7.67 -43.62 2.10
CA PHE A 154 -8.07 -45.01 1.80
C PHE A 154 -8.46 -45.16 0.33
N MET A 155 -8.56 -46.42 -0.17
CA MET A 155 -9.09 -46.72 -1.51
C MET A 155 -10.22 -47.76 -1.38
N GLY A 156 -11.21 -47.65 -2.29
CA GLY A 156 -12.41 -48.48 -2.29
C GLY A 156 -13.38 -48.09 -1.18
N GLU A 157 -14.00 -49.05 -0.53
CA GLU A 157 -14.95 -48.82 0.55
C GLU A 157 -14.27 -48.37 1.86
N MET A 158 -14.89 -47.47 2.59
CA MET A 158 -14.35 -46.82 3.79
C MET A 158 -13.90 -47.78 4.92
N TRP A 159 -14.34 -49.03 4.94
CA TRP A 159 -14.06 -50.00 6.01
C TRP A 159 -12.95 -51.00 5.66
N GLY A 160 -12.01 -50.67 4.80
CA GLY A 160 -10.74 -51.42 4.73
C GLY A 160 -10.72 -52.66 3.86
N ARG A 161 -11.68 -52.86 3.00
CA ARG A 161 -11.72 -53.98 2.03
C ARG A 161 -11.11 -53.60 0.67
N GLY A 162 -10.52 -52.41 0.55
CA GLY A 162 -9.92 -51.93 -0.69
C GLY A 162 -8.41 -52.17 -0.74
N ASP A 163 -7.86 -52.25 -1.96
CA ASP A 163 -6.41 -52.26 -2.20
C ASP A 163 -5.81 -50.84 -2.00
N ASN A 164 -5.32 -50.58 -0.78
CA ASN A 164 -4.68 -49.31 -0.42
C ASN A 164 -3.35 -49.05 -1.16
N ASN A 165 -2.86 -49.99 -1.97
CA ASN A 165 -1.67 -49.80 -2.83
C ASN A 165 -1.99 -49.15 -4.18
N ARG A 166 -3.28 -49.14 -4.58
CA ARG A 166 -3.73 -48.52 -5.80
C ARG A 166 -3.76 -47.00 -5.64
N PRO A 167 -3.17 -46.21 -6.56
CA PRO A 167 -3.23 -44.76 -6.46
C PRO A 167 -4.63 -44.24 -6.78
N MET A 168 -4.99 -43.07 -6.21
CA MET A 168 -6.17 -42.29 -6.56
C MET A 168 -5.84 -41.41 -7.77
N PRO A 169 -6.45 -41.60 -8.95
CA PRO A 169 -6.31 -40.67 -10.06
C PRO A 169 -7.02 -39.35 -9.74
N VAL A 170 -6.31 -38.25 -9.93
CA VAL A 170 -6.82 -36.89 -9.68
C VAL A 170 -6.51 -36.00 -10.87
N THR A 171 -7.45 -35.17 -11.28
CA THR A 171 -7.21 -34.09 -12.25
C THR A 171 -7.35 -32.72 -11.57
N LEU A 172 -6.47 -31.80 -11.94
CA LEU A 172 -6.54 -30.39 -11.56
C LEU A 172 -6.75 -29.57 -12.84
N ARG A 173 -7.82 -28.78 -12.88
CA ARG A 173 -8.32 -28.14 -14.08
C ARG A 173 -8.53 -26.65 -13.86
N LEU A 174 -8.18 -25.84 -14.84
CA LEU A 174 -8.74 -24.51 -15.03
C LEU A 174 -9.94 -24.62 -15.98
N GLU A 175 -11.07 -24.09 -15.56
CA GLU A 175 -12.30 -24.14 -16.31
C GLU A 175 -13.03 -22.80 -16.31
N THR A 176 -13.91 -22.57 -17.27
CA THR A 176 -14.93 -21.53 -17.16
C THR A 176 -15.94 -21.95 -16.08
N ARG A 177 -16.76 -21.00 -15.59
CA ARG A 177 -17.87 -21.30 -14.67
C ARG A 177 -18.88 -22.28 -15.27
N GLN A 178 -18.99 -22.36 -16.61
CA GLN A 178 -19.84 -23.29 -17.34
C GLN A 178 -19.23 -24.68 -17.49
N GLY A 179 -17.98 -24.88 -17.02
CA GLY A 179 -17.28 -26.17 -17.03
C GLY A 179 -16.47 -26.44 -18.30
N GLU A 180 -16.28 -25.45 -19.16
CA GLU A 180 -15.41 -25.58 -20.34
C GLU A 180 -13.94 -25.64 -19.92
N LEU A 181 -13.22 -26.65 -20.38
CA LEU A 181 -11.82 -26.89 -20.07
C LEU A 181 -10.91 -25.85 -20.70
N LEU A 182 -10.07 -25.20 -19.88
CA LEU A 182 -9.05 -24.25 -20.29
C LEU A 182 -7.63 -24.86 -20.21
N ALA A 183 -7.35 -25.62 -19.17
CA ALA A 183 -6.10 -26.36 -18.97
C ALA A 183 -6.33 -27.48 -17.97
N GLU A 184 -5.52 -28.57 -18.06
CA GLU A 184 -5.61 -29.71 -17.18
C GLU A 184 -4.26 -30.33 -16.88
N ALA A 185 -4.11 -30.86 -15.67
CA ALA A 185 -3.00 -31.73 -15.27
C ALA A 185 -3.54 -32.93 -14.50
N SER A 186 -2.93 -34.12 -14.71
CA SER A 186 -3.31 -35.37 -14.06
C SER A 186 -2.28 -35.83 -13.05
N PHE A 187 -2.72 -36.39 -11.95
CA PHE A 187 -1.90 -36.87 -10.85
C PHE A 187 -2.33 -38.26 -10.40
N GLN A 188 -1.40 -38.96 -9.73
CA GLN A 188 -1.63 -40.21 -9.06
C GLN A 188 -1.31 -40.03 -7.57
N VAL A 189 -2.33 -39.85 -6.76
CA VAL A 189 -2.16 -39.68 -5.31
C VAL A 189 -1.99 -41.06 -4.67
N LYS A 190 -0.83 -41.27 -4.01
CA LYS A 190 -0.49 -42.54 -3.37
C LYS A 190 0.28 -42.31 -2.07
N GLY A 191 0.05 -43.18 -1.09
CA GLY A 191 0.73 -43.14 0.20
C GLY A 191 0.02 -42.27 1.24
N ARG A 192 0.37 -42.53 2.52
CA ARG A 192 -0.34 -41.95 3.69
C ARG A 192 0.35 -40.73 4.29
N GLU A 193 1.48 -40.30 3.71
CA GLU A 193 2.19 -39.12 4.18
C GLU A 193 1.89 -37.93 3.28
N TRP A 194 1.84 -36.74 3.87
CA TRP A 194 1.68 -35.50 3.13
C TRP A 194 2.74 -35.31 2.06
N ARG A 195 2.32 -35.03 0.85
CA ARG A 195 3.17 -34.74 -0.29
C ARG A 195 2.63 -33.56 -1.07
N ARG A 196 3.52 -32.68 -1.49
CA ARG A 196 3.17 -31.61 -2.41
C ARG A 196 3.26 -32.09 -3.86
N LEU A 197 2.19 -31.88 -4.61
CA LEU A 197 2.10 -32.13 -6.04
C LEU A 197 2.01 -30.79 -6.77
N ASN A 198 2.68 -30.67 -7.91
CA ASN A 198 2.78 -29.43 -8.67
C ASN A 198 2.53 -29.69 -10.14
N ALA A 199 1.93 -28.70 -10.83
CA ALA A 199 1.78 -28.68 -12.28
C ALA A 199 1.86 -27.26 -12.83
N LEU A 200 2.26 -27.13 -14.08
CA LEU A 200 2.16 -25.89 -14.85
C LEU A 200 0.93 -26.00 -15.76
N LEU A 201 -0.08 -25.17 -15.51
CA LEU A 201 -1.29 -25.07 -16.32
C LEU A 201 -1.12 -23.93 -17.33
N LYS A 202 -1.46 -24.20 -18.61
CA LYS A 202 -1.41 -23.19 -19.68
C LYS A 202 -2.79 -23.11 -20.34
N PRO A 203 -3.62 -22.10 -20.00
CA PRO A 203 -4.95 -21.96 -20.57
C PRO A 203 -4.91 -21.75 -22.08
N ALA A 204 -5.83 -22.42 -22.79
CA ALA A 204 -5.96 -22.30 -24.24
C ALA A 204 -6.51 -20.94 -24.70
N ARG A 205 -7.23 -20.24 -23.83
CA ARG A 205 -7.78 -18.91 -24.10
C ARG A 205 -7.84 -18.03 -22.87
N THR A 206 -7.96 -16.71 -23.10
CA THR A 206 -8.10 -15.70 -22.05
C THR A 206 -9.52 -15.71 -21.49
N VAL A 207 -9.66 -15.76 -20.16
CA VAL A 207 -10.92 -15.72 -19.42
C VAL A 207 -10.70 -14.88 -18.15
N GLN A 208 -11.69 -14.05 -17.79
CA GLN A 208 -11.57 -13.15 -16.62
C GLN A 208 -12.03 -13.80 -15.31
N ASP A 209 -12.87 -14.83 -15.40
CA ASP A 209 -13.60 -15.46 -14.30
C ASP A 209 -13.52 -16.99 -14.34
N ALA A 210 -12.35 -17.53 -14.65
CA ALA A 210 -12.09 -18.96 -14.53
C ALA A 210 -12.18 -19.42 -13.07
N ARG A 211 -12.24 -20.74 -12.88
CA ARG A 211 -12.15 -21.41 -11.58
C ARG A 211 -11.15 -22.55 -11.60
N LEU A 212 -10.56 -22.86 -10.46
CA LEU A 212 -9.73 -24.04 -10.27
C LEU A 212 -10.61 -25.21 -9.78
N VAL A 213 -10.52 -26.37 -10.43
CA VAL A 213 -11.32 -27.56 -10.08
C VAL A 213 -10.39 -28.75 -9.89
N LEU A 214 -10.47 -29.41 -8.73
CA LEU A 214 -9.79 -30.64 -8.42
C LEU A 214 -10.81 -31.78 -8.37
N LEU A 215 -10.62 -32.83 -9.17
CA LEU A 215 -11.53 -33.98 -9.26
C LEU A 215 -10.78 -35.29 -8.98
N ALA A 216 -11.34 -36.15 -8.14
CA ALA A 216 -10.90 -37.54 -7.94
C ALA A 216 -11.79 -38.48 -8.76
N HIS A 217 -11.20 -39.52 -9.36
CA HIS A 217 -11.82 -40.37 -10.38
C HIS A 217 -12.02 -41.84 -9.97
N GLU A 218 -11.75 -42.18 -8.72
CA GLU A 218 -12.03 -43.52 -8.18
C GLU A 218 -12.66 -43.44 -6.80
N ALA A 219 -13.30 -44.55 -6.37
CA ALA A 219 -13.83 -44.66 -5.01
C ALA A 219 -12.68 -44.71 -4.00
N GLY A 220 -12.77 -43.92 -2.94
CA GLY A 220 -11.75 -43.83 -1.91
C GLY A 220 -11.75 -42.44 -1.23
N GLY A 221 -10.70 -42.14 -0.50
CA GLY A 221 -10.55 -40.87 0.20
C GLY A 221 -9.14 -40.28 0.07
N ILE A 222 -9.05 -38.98 -0.15
CA ILE A 222 -7.82 -38.20 -0.14
C ILE A 222 -7.95 -36.99 0.75
N ALA A 223 -6.89 -36.66 1.44
CA ALA A 223 -6.76 -35.38 2.14
C ALA A 223 -6.16 -34.33 1.20
N LEU A 224 -6.62 -33.10 1.33
CA LEU A 224 -6.22 -31.96 0.50
C LEU A 224 -5.99 -30.76 1.39
N ASP A 225 -4.87 -30.07 1.20
CA ASP A 225 -4.54 -28.83 1.89
C ASP A 225 -3.64 -27.94 1.02
N MET A 226 -3.54 -26.66 1.39
CA MET A 226 -2.67 -25.67 0.73
C MET A 226 -2.81 -25.72 -0.80
N ILE A 227 -4.06 -25.73 -1.28
CA ILE A 227 -4.35 -25.70 -2.72
C ILE A 227 -4.06 -24.29 -3.24
N SER A 228 -3.16 -24.15 -4.18
CA SER A 228 -2.56 -22.89 -4.58
C SER A 228 -2.46 -22.76 -6.10
N LEU A 229 -2.60 -21.54 -6.60
CA LEU A 229 -2.43 -21.20 -8.02
C LEU A 229 -1.74 -19.83 -8.14
N PHE A 230 -0.56 -19.80 -8.69
CA PHE A 230 0.20 -18.58 -8.95
C PHE A 230 0.39 -18.33 -10.44
N PRO A 231 0.31 -17.09 -10.95
CA PRO A 231 0.87 -16.79 -12.26
C PRO A 231 2.38 -17.04 -12.23
N GLN A 232 2.93 -17.64 -13.28
CA GLN A 232 4.38 -17.88 -13.39
C GLN A 232 5.14 -16.55 -13.48
N LYS A 233 4.53 -15.53 -14.08
CA LYS A 233 5.07 -14.19 -14.19
C LYS A 233 4.67 -13.32 -12.98
N THR A 234 5.29 -13.55 -11.84
CA THR A 234 5.23 -12.65 -10.69
C THR A 234 6.21 -11.47 -10.87
N PHE A 235 6.11 -10.46 -10.03
CA PHE A 235 7.07 -9.35 -10.05
C PHE A 235 8.50 -9.89 -9.81
N ARG A 236 9.43 -9.54 -10.72
CA ARG A 236 10.80 -10.08 -10.73
C ARG A 236 10.90 -11.61 -10.80
N ASN A 237 9.82 -12.30 -11.19
CA ASN A 237 9.74 -13.77 -11.23
C ASN A 237 10.08 -14.43 -9.88
N ARG A 238 9.73 -13.78 -8.77
CA ARG A 238 9.95 -14.33 -7.43
C ARG A 238 8.98 -15.48 -7.15
N PRO A 239 9.44 -16.61 -6.60
CA PRO A 239 8.55 -17.65 -6.08
C PRO A 239 7.77 -17.09 -4.89
N ASN A 240 6.55 -17.57 -4.65
CA ASN A 240 5.63 -17.02 -3.65
C ASN A 240 5.51 -15.49 -3.78
N GLY A 241 5.49 -15.02 -5.03
CA GLY A 241 5.79 -13.64 -5.39
C GLY A 241 4.58 -12.72 -5.37
N LEU A 242 4.83 -11.51 -5.86
CA LEU A 242 3.85 -10.43 -5.90
C LEU A 242 3.20 -10.32 -7.27
N ARG A 243 1.98 -9.85 -7.30
CA ARG A 243 1.24 -9.52 -8.50
C ARG A 243 1.98 -8.44 -9.29
N ALA A 244 2.39 -8.77 -10.52
CA ALA A 244 3.37 -7.99 -11.26
C ALA A 244 2.93 -6.56 -11.57
N ASP A 245 1.66 -6.35 -11.93
CA ASP A 245 1.11 -5.03 -12.27
C ASP A 245 1.02 -4.10 -11.05
N LEU A 246 0.57 -4.62 -9.89
CA LEU A 246 0.50 -3.84 -8.64
C LEU A 246 1.90 -3.50 -8.10
N ALA A 247 2.80 -4.48 -8.08
CA ALA A 247 4.17 -4.27 -7.66
C ALA A 247 4.91 -3.28 -8.58
N GLN A 248 4.65 -3.34 -9.91
CA GLN A 248 5.21 -2.39 -10.87
C GLN A 248 4.68 -0.97 -10.62
N ALA A 249 3.38 -0.81 -10.31
CA ALA A 249 2.82 0.50 -9.97
C ALA A 249 3.52 1.13 -8.76
N VAL A 250 3.90 0.32 -7.76
CA VAL A 250 4.71 0.80 -6.62
C VAL A 250 6.15 1.10 -7.04
N ALA A 251 6.78 0.23 -7.83
CA ALA A 251 8.13 0.45 -8.34
C ALA A 251 8.23 1.74 -9.17
N ASP A 252 7.18 2.07 -9.93
CA ASP A 252 7.11 3.27 -10.75
C ASP A 252 7.02 4.58 -9.95
N LEU A 253 6.68 4.51 -8.66
CA LEU A 253 6.82 5.63 -7.73
C LEU A 253 8.29 5.91 -7.39
N GLN A 254 9.19 4.92 -7.50
CA GLN A 254 10.58 4.99 -7.04
C GLN A 254 10.70 5.38 -5.55
N PRO A 255 9.97 4.72 -4.65
CA PRO A 255 9.95 5.07 -3.25
C PRO A 255 11.33 4.87 -2.62
N LYS A 256 11.69 5.71 -1.65
CA LYS A 256 12.97 5.62 -0.93
C LYS A 256 12.90 4.67 0.27
N PHE A 257 11.71 4.46 0.80
CA PHE A 257 11.42 3.49 1.84
C PHE A 257 10.03 2.91 1.64
N MET A 258 9.79 1.77 2.29
CA MET A 258 8.47 1.17 2.42
C MET A 258 8.19 0.86 3.88
N ARG A 259 7.13 1.45 4.44
CA ARG A 259 6.56 1.10 5.75
C ARG A 259 5.61 -0.06 5.60
N PHE A 260 5.74 -1.06 6.48
CA PHE A 260 4.90 -2.27 6.53
C PHE A 260 4.94 -2.89 7.93
N PRO A 261 4.10 -3.86 8.31
CA PRO A 261 2.99 -4.46 7.52
C PRO A 261 1.71 -3.63 7.59
N GLY A 262 1.72 -2.49 8.28
CA GLY A 262 0.58 -1.63 8.40
C GLY A 262 0.69 -0.55 9.47
N GLY A 263 -0.44 0.05 9.77
CA GLY A 263 -0.70 0.96 10.86
C GLY A 263 -1.37 0.25 12.03
N CYS A 264 -2.69 0.40 12.19
CA CYS A 264 -3.46 -0.27 13.25
C CYS A 264 -3.31 -1.79 13.26
N LEU A 265 -3.02 -2.40 12.10
CA LEU A 265 -2.79 -3.83 11.97
C LEU A 265 -1.67 -4.34 12.88
N VAL A 266 -0.61 -3.55 13.14
CA VAL A 266 0.52 -3.98 13.97
C VAL A 266 0.13 -4.23 15.42
N HIS A 267 -0.87 -3.51 15.91
CA HIS A 267 -1.41 -3.67 17.27
C HIS A 267 -2.46 -4.76 17.38
N GLY A 268 -3.26 -4.97 16.33
CA GLY A 268 -4.41 -5.87 16.37
C GLY A 268 -5.52 -5.42 17.33
N GLY A 269 -6.60 -6.20 17.39
CA GLY A 269 -7.80 -5.91 18.18
C GLY A 269 -7.72 -6.28 19.67
N GLY A 270 -6.55 -6.48 20.22
CA GLY A 270 -6.29 -6.81 21.63
C GLY A 270 -4.82 -7.11 21.87
N VAL A 271 -4.38 -7.02 23.13
CA VAL A 271 -2.94 -7.03 23.50
C VAL A 271 -2.17 -8.27 23.03
N HIS A 272 -2.82 -9.43 22.89
CA HIS A 272 -2.20 -10.65 22.37
C HIS A 272 -2.49 -10.91 20.88
N ARG A 273 -3.02 -9.90 20.17
CA ARG A 273 -3.37 -10.01 18.74
C ARG A 273 -2.49 -9.13 17.86
N TYR A 274 -1.37 -8.65 18.39
CA TYR A 274 -0.40 -7.90 17.60
C TYR A 274 0.14 -8.76 16.44
N TYR A 275 0.60 -8.10 15.39
CA TYR A 275 1.19 -8.74 14.22
C TYR A 275 2.53 -9.39 14.61
N ASN A 276 2.54 -10.72 14.70
CA ASN A 276 3.73 -11.48 15.06
C ASN A 276 4.54 -11.82 13.80
N TRP A 277 5.61 -11.09 13.56
CA TRP A 277 6.45 -11.28 12.38
C TRP A 277 7.04 -12.70 12.25
N LYS A 278 7.30 -13.39 13.39
CA LYS A 278 7.83 -14.76 13.41
C LYS A 278 6.87 -15.79 12.79
N GLU A 279 5.58 -15.54 12.82
CA GLU A 279 4.56 -16.39 12.22
C GLU A 279 4.41 -16.19 10.71
N THR A 280 5.11 -15.20 10.15
CA THR A 280 5.02 -14.80 8.73
C THR A 280 6.25 -15.17 7.91
N ILE A 281 7.23 -15.85 8.51
CA ILE A 281 8.48 -16.29 7.86
C ILE A 281 8.56 -17.81 7.79
N GLY A 282 9.45 -18.33 6.94
CA GLY A 282 9.59 -19.77 6.71
C GLY A 282 8.63 -20.31 5.66
N PRO A 283 8.51 -21.64 5.50
CA PRO A 283 7.61 -22.28 4.53
C PRO A 283 6.16 -21.83 4.74
N VAL A 284 5.43 -21.56 3.63
CA VAL A 284 4.08 -20.98 3.72
C VAL A 284 3.07 -21.89 4.42
N GLU A 285 3.23 -23.21 4.33
CA GLU A 285 2.41 -24.20 5.03
C GLU A 285 2.64 -24.25 6.56
N GLN A 286 3.70 -23.59 7.03
CA GLN A 286 4.03 -23.51 8.47
C GLN A 286 3.68 -22.14 9.05
N ARG A 287 3.25 -21.19 8.24
CA ARG A 287 2.83 -19.86 8.70
C ARG A 287 1.44 -19.93 9.30
N ARG A 288 1.21 -19.11 10.33
CA ARG A 288 -0.05 -19.10 11.03
C ARG A 288 -0.99 -18.05 10.45
N ALA A 289 -2.03 -18.49 9.77
CA ALA A 289 -3.10 -17.61 9.34
C ALA A 289 -3.83 -16.98 10.53
N ARG A 290 -4.30 -15.76 10.39
CA ARG A 290 -4.98 -15.02 11.45
C ARG A 290 -6.12 -14.17 10.91
N ARG A 291 -7.06 -13.84 11.81
CA ARG A 291 -8.01 -12.78 11.56
C ARG A 291 -7.28 -11.45 11.47
N ASN A 292 -7.50 -10.73 10.38
CA ASN A 292 -7.08 -9.35 10.21
C ASN A 292 -7.91 -8.42 11.13
N LEU A 293 -7.31 -7.33 11.61
CA LEU A 293 -8.01 -6.29 12.38
C LEU A 293 -9.23 -5.75 11.64
N TRP A 294 -9.17 -5.69 10.32
CA TRP A 294 -10.21 -5.17 9.43
C TRP A 294 -11.33 -6.18 9.13
N GLY A 295 -11.30 -7.35 9.79
CA GLY A 295 -12.41 -8.30 9.81
C GLY A 295 -12.41 -9.32 8.67
N TYR A 296 -11.26 -9.63 8.09
CA TYR A 296 -11.11 -10.72 7.13
C TYR A 296 -9.84 -11.56 7.41
N HIS A 297 -9.66 -12.62 6.64
CA HIS A 297 -8.58 -13.59 6.82
C HIS A 297 -7.26 -13.11 6.23
N GLN A 298 -6.16 -13.31 6.95
CA GLN A 298 -4.79 -13.16 6.46
C GLN A 298 -4.10 -14.51 6.44
N THR A 299 -3.69 -14.96 5.25
CA THR A 299 -2.98 -16.25 5.09
C THR A 299 -1.52 -16.18 5.55
N MET A 300 -0.98 -14.99 5.79
CA MET A 300 0.45 -14.71 6.01
C MET A 300 1.35 -15.20 4.86
N GLY A 301 0.77 -15.45 3.69
CA GLY A 301 1.52 -15.77 2.47
C GLY A 301 2.43 -14.62 2.02
N LEU A 302 1.93 -13.39 2.11
CA LEU A 302 2.73 -12.16 2.07
C LEU A 302 3.19 -11.85 3.50
N GLY A 303 4.44 -12.15 3.81
CA GLY A 303 5.02 -11.98 5.14
C GLY A 303 6.27 -11.10 5.14
N TYR A 304 6.97 -11.09 6.27
CA TYR A 304 8.16 -10.23 6.43
C TYR A 304 9.25 -10.53 5.41
N PHE A 305 9.47 -11.78 5.04
CA PHE A 305 10.46 -12.12 4.02
C PHE A 305 10.11 -11.47 2.68
N GLU A 306 8.87 -11.58 2.25
CA GLU A 306 8.38 -11.02 0.99
C GLU A 306 8.39 -9.47 1.01
N TYR A 307 8.06 -8.84 2.13
CA TYR A 307 8.15 -7.37 2.27
C TYR A 307 9.59 -6.88 2.14
N PHE A 308 10.54 -7.51 2.82
CA PHE A 308 11.95 -7.13 2.74
C PHE A 308 12.53 -7.37 1.35
N GLN A 309 12.20 -8.51 0.73
CA GLN A 309 12.60 -8.81 -0.64
C GLN A 309 12.01 -7.79 -1.64
N PHE A 310 10.76 -7.41 -1.45
CA PHE A 310 10.14 -6.38 -2.30
C PHE A 310 10.83 -5.02 -2.13
N CYS A 311 11.21 -4.64 -0.92
CA CYS A 311 11.99 -3.42 -0.70
C CYS A 311 13.30 -3.44 -1.51
N GLU A 312 14.05 -4.54 -1.50
CA GLU A 312 15.25 -4.68 -2.34
C GLU A 312 14.93 -4.59 -3.83
N ASP A 313 13.89 -5.29 -4.29
CA ASP A 313 13.50 -5.35 -5.71
C ASP A 313 13.15 -3.98 -6.29
N ILE A 314 12.65 -3.05 -5.47
CA ILE A 314 12.30 -1.67 -5.87
C ILE A 314 13.31 -0.62 -5.41
N GLY A 315 14.39 -1.03 -4.73
CA GLY A 315 15.43 -0.12 -4.21
C GLY A 315 14.97 0.77 -3.05
N ALA A 316 13.97 0.32 -2.28
CA ALA A 316 13.45 1.02 -1.11
C ALA A 316 14.07 0.46 0.18
N LYS A 317 14.23 1.31 1.19
CA LYS A 317 14.65 0.87 2.53
C LYS A 317 13.47 0.26 3.28
N PRO A 318 13.63 -0.87 3.96
CA PRO A 318 12.58 -1.43 4.79
C PRO A 318 12.37 -0.58 6.05
N LEU A 319 11.10 -0.30 6.37
CA LEU A 319 10.67 0.34 7.61
C LEU A 319 9.54 -0.49 8.23
N PRO A 320 9.89 -1.61 8.88
CA PRO A 320 8.92 -2.37 9.65
C PRO A 320 8.42 -1.56 10.84
N VAL A 321 7.12 -1.68 11.13
CA VAL A 321 6.48 -1.15 12.32
C VAL A 321 6.08 -2.31 13.23
N VAL A 322 6.35 -2.17 14.53
CA VAL A 322 5.95 -3.14 15.56
C VAL A 322 5.07 -2.47 16.62
N SER A 323 4.23 -3.25 17.29
CA SER A 323 3.43 -2.74 18.40
C SER A 323 4.33 -2.14 19.49
N ALA A 324 3.86 -1.10 20.15
CA ALA A 324 4.49 -0.57 21.37
C ALA A 324 4.20 -1.41 22.63
N GLY A 325 3.76 -2.67 22.49
CA GLY A 325 3.32 -3.50 23.60
C GLY A 325 1.92 -3.11 24.12
N VAL A 326 1.11 -2.49 23.27
CA VAL A 326 -0.26 -2.08 23.54
C VAL A 326 -1.18 -2.46 22.38
N CYS A 327 -2.50 -2.58 22.61
CA CYS A 327 -3.47 -2.82 21.53
C CYS A 327 -3.77 -1.53 20.75
N CYS A 328 -4.41 -1.66 19.60
CA CYS A 328 -4.88 -0.50 18.84
C CYS A 328 -5.92 0.29 19.66
N GLN A 329 -5.75 1.61 19.76
CA GLN A 329 -6.68 2.46 20.52
C GLN A 329 -8.08 2.55 19.89
N HIS A 330 -8.20 2.30 18.58
CA HIS A 330 -9.46 2.36 17.85
C HIS A 330 -10.20 1.02 17.79
N ALA A 331 -9.50 -0.09 18.06
CA ALA A 331 -10.05 -1.45 17.98
C ALA A 331 -10.39 -2.04 19.35
N GLY A 332 -10.22 -1.28 20.42
CA GLY A 332 -10.55 -1.70 21.78
C GLY A 332 -12.02 -2.12 21.89
N SER A 333 -12.28 -3.26 22.50
CA SER A 333 -13.61 -3.88 22.64
C SER A 333 -14.58 -3.07 23.49
N SER A 334 -14.20 -1.91 24.00
CA SER A 334 -15.06 -1.01 24.75
C SER A 334 -14.57 0.43 24.61
N PRO A 335 -15.42 1.37 24.19
CA PRO A 335 -15.09 2.79 24.15
C PRO A 335 -14.71 3.38 25.52
N ASN A 336 -14.93 2.64 26.59
CA ASN A 336 -14.67 3.07 27.97
C ASN A 336 -13.42 2.42 28.59
N ARG A 337 -12.73 1.48 27.92
CA ARG A 337 -11.56 0.77 28.50
C ARG A 337 -10.23 1.40 28.16
N GLY A 338 -10.16 2.22 27.11
CA GLY A 338 -8.90 2.76 26.63
C GLY A 338 -7.99 1.71 26.00
N GLN A 339 -6.77 2.11 25.72
CA GLN A 339 -5.73 1.26 25.16
C GLN A 339 -5.14 0.35 26.26
N GLU A 340 -5.23 -0.96 26.07
CA GLU A 340 -4.65 -1.96 26.99
C GLU A 340 -3.20 -2.26 26.62
N GLY A 341 -2.35 -2.51 27.65
CA GLY A 341 -0.95 -2.89 27.47
C GLY A 341 -0.70 -4.35 27.80
N LEU A 342 0.28 -4.97 27.15
CA LEU A 342 0.80 -6.28 27.55
C LEU A 342 1.14 -6.27 29.04
N PRO A 343 0.89 -7.38 29.80
CA PRO A 343 1.39 -7.53 31.14
C PRO A 343 2.91 -7.27 31.22
N LEU A 344 3.38 -6.60 32.28
CA LEU A 344 4.81 -6.26 32.38
C LEU A 344 5.70 -7.51 32.43
N GLU A 345 5.21 -8.60 32.99
CA GLU A 345 5.90 -9.89 33.00
C GLU A 345 6.07 -10.52 31.62
N GLU A 346 5.26 -10.13 30.63
CA GLU A 346 5.34 -10.61 29.24
C GLU A 346 6.25 -9.71 28.38
N MET A 347 6.49 -8.47 28.81
CA MET A 347 7.30 -7.51 28.04
C MET A 347 8.72 -8.02 27.72
N PRO A 348 9.44 -8.74 28.60
CA PRO A 348 10.77 -9.27 28.24
C PRO A 348 10.74 -10.20 27.03
N ALA A 349 9.72 -11.06 26.92
CA ALA A 349 9.56 -11.97 25.77
C ALA A 349 9.23 -11.19 24.49
N TYR A 350 8.31 -10.21 24.57
CA TYR A 350 7.97 -9.35 23.46
C TYR A 350 9.17 -8.50 22.97
N ILE A 351 9.93 -7.92 23.89
CA ILE A 351 11.16 -7.17 23.57
C ILE A 351 12.16 -8.08 22.86
N GLN A 352 12.31 -9.32 23.32
CA GLN A 352 13.18 -10.28 22.64
C GLN A 352 12.70 -10.55 21.20
N ASP A 353 11.39 -10.59 20.95
CA ASP A 353 10.84 -10.72 19.57
C ASP A 353 11.23 -9.53 18.67
N VAL A 354 11.24 -8.31 19.21
CA VAL A 354 11.69 -7.12 18.50
C VAL A 354 13.19 -7.17 18.20
N LEU A 355 14.00 -7.59 19.18
CA LEU A 355 15.46 -7.75 18.99
C LEU A 355 15.79 -8.87 17.99
N ASP A 356 15.01 -9.96 18.01
CA ASP A 356 15.13 -11.06 17.07
C ASP A 356 14.81 -10.63 15.62
N LEU A 357 13.87 -9.68 15.43
CA LEU A 357 13.59 -9.10 14.12
C LEU A 357 14.82 -8.38 13.54
N ILE A 358 15.49 -7.58 14.37
CA ILE A 358 16.69 -6.86 13.94
C ILE A 358 17.81 -7.86 13.61
N GLU A 359 18.00 -8.89 14.42
CA GLU A 359 18.96 -9.97 14.14
C GLU A 359 18.58 -10.74 12.87
N TRP A 360 17.30 -11.04 12.66
CA TRP A 360 16.83 -11.70 11.44
C TRP A 360 17.14 -10.86 10.20
N ALA A 361 16.90 -9.56 10.26
CA ALA A 361 17.14 -8.66 9.14
C ALA A 361 18.64 -8.41 8.89
N ASN A 362 19.43 -8.21 9.94
CA ASN A 362 20.81 -7.71 9.85
C ASN A 362 21.89 -8.68 10.33
N GLY A 363 21.52 -9.70 11.08
CA GLY A 363 22.49 -10.67 11.62
C GLY A 363 23.16 -11.50 10.53
N PRO A 364 24.39 -11.98 10.75
CA PRO A 364 25.06 -12.87 9.81
C PRO A 364 24.31 -14.20 9.65
N ALA A 365 24.50 -14.87 8.52
CA ALA A 365 23.87 -16.17 8.25
C ALA A 365 24.21 -17.26 9.28
N THR A 366 25.22 -17.06 10.12
CA THR A 366 25.61 -17.94 11.22
C THR A 366 24.88 -17.64 12.55
N SER A 367 24.20 -16.52 12.67
CA SER A 367 23.40 -16.20 13.86
C SER A 367 22.07 -16.97 13.87
N LYS A 368 21.43 -17.06 15.04
CA LYS A 368 20.18 -17.82 15.21
C LYS A 368 19.11 -17.40 14.21
N TRP A 369 18.88 -16.11 14.06
CA TRP A 369 17.81 -15.58 13.22
C TRP A 369 18.30 -15.29 11.79
N GLY A 370 19.55 -14.86 11.61
CA GLY A 370 20.15 -14.72 10.29
C GLY A 370 20.21 -16.05 9.51
N ALA A 371 20.42 -17.18 10.22
CA ALA A 371 20.35 -18.52 9.61
C ALA A 371 18.97 -18.84 9.02
N LYS A 372 17.88 -18.40 9.67
CA LYS A 372 16.51 -18.59 9.14
C LYS A 372 16.27 -17.75 7.88
N ARG A 373 16.78 -16.52 7.83
CA ARG A 373 16.78 -15.71 6.62
C ARG A 373 17.56 -16.38 5.49
N ALA A 374 18.76 -16.87 5.78
CA ALA A 374 19.60 -17.57 4.82
C ALA A 374 18.93 -18.85 4.29
N ALA A 375 18.26 -19.64 5.16
CA ALA A 375 17.52 -20.83 4.77
C ALA A 375 16.32 -20.50 3.86
N ALA A 376 15.76 -19.30 3.96
CA ALA A 376 14.72 -18.80 3.06
C ALA A 376 15.28 -18.32 1.70
N GLY A 377 16.60 -18.42 1.47
CA GLY A 377 17.24 -18.06 0.21
C GLY A 377 17.91 -16.68 0.20
N HIS A 378 18.01 -16.00 1.35
CA HIS A 378 18.64 -14.67 1.45
C HIS A 378 19.75 -14.66 2.54
N PRO A 379 20.99 -15.12 2.22
CA PRO A 379 22.07 -15.17 3.19
C PRO A 379 22.58 -13.78 3.62
N GLU A 380 22.52 -12.79 2.74
CA GLU A 380 22.98 -11.43 3.03
C GLU A 380 22.00 -10.65 3.90
N PRO A 381 22.48 -9.74 4.76
CA PRO A 381 21.63 -8.82 5.53
C PRO A 381 20.77 -7.92 4.63
N PHE A 382 19.56 -7.66 5.03
CA PHE A 382 18.66 -6.70 4.35
C PHE A 382 19.00 -5.22 4.59
N GLY A 383 19.90 -4.93 5.54
CA GLY A 383 20.31 -3.56 5.85
C GLY A 383 19.23 -2.73 6.55
N LEU A 384 18.47 -3.33 7.46
CA LEU A 384 17.46 -2.66 8.26
C LEU A 384 18.10 -1.54 9.09
N LYS A 385 17.60 -0.33 8.90
CA LYS A 385 18.08 0.88 9.59
C LYS A 385 16.99 1.53 10.45
N TYR A 386 15.73 1.40 10.05
CA TYR A 386 14.59 2.10 10.61
C TYR A 386 13.62 1.12 11.24
N LEU A 387 13.12 1.43 12.43
CA LEU A 387 12.11 0.65 13.15
C LEU A 387 11.06 1.59 13.72
N GLY A 388 9.82 1.49 13.24
CA GLY A 388 8.68 2.13 13.87
C GLY A 388 8.21 1.33 15.08
N VAL A 389 7.94 2.02 16.19
CA VAL A 389 7.39 1.42 17.41
C VAL A 389 6.10 2.16 17.76
N GLY A 390 4.99 1.43 17.71
CA GLY A 390 3.66 2.01 17.88
C GLY A 390 3.08 2.58 16.59
N ASN A 391 1.78 2.80 16.61
CA ASN A 391 0.99 3.41 15.54
C ASN A 391 -0.25 4.09 16.13
N GLU A 392 -0.39 5.41 15.93
CA GLU A 392 -1.57 6.18 16.34
C GLU A 392 -1.96 5.96 17.81
N ASP A 393 -1.00 5.74 18.68
CA ASP A 393 -1.26 5.38 20.06
C ASP A 393 -1.84 6.54 20.88
N ALA A 394 -2.73 6.22 21.81
CA ALA A 394 -3.04 7.11 22.90
C ALA A 394 -1.80 7.23 23.81
N ILE A 395 -1.26 8.42 23.95
CA ILE A 395 0.01 8.67 24.66
C ILE A 395 -0.21 8.64 26.19
N THR A 396 -0.61 7.47 26.68
CA THR A 396 -0.91 7.19 28.08
C THR A 396 0.35 6.78 28.87
N PRO A 397 0.31 6.77 30.22
CA PRO A 397 1.38 6.19 31.02
C PRO A 397 1.69 4.74 30.65
N ILE A 398 0.67 3.92 30.31
CA ILE A 398 0.79 2.53 29.89
C ILE A 398 1.63 2.43 28.60
N PHE A 399 1.30 3.26 27.60
CA PHE A 399 2.07 3.33 26.36
C PHE A 399 3.51 3.79 26.63
N LYS A 400 3.70 4.90 27.33
CA LYS A 400 5.03 5.48 27.60
C LYS A 400 5.97 4.49 28.28
N GLU A 401 5.47 3.73 29.25
CA GLU A 401 6.25 2.72 29.97
C GLU A 401 6.75 1.61 29.02
N ARG A 402 5.85 1.01 28.26
CA ARG A 402 6.19 -0.10 27.36
C ARG A 402 7.04 0.33 26.18
N PHE A 403 6.73 1.48 25.60
CA PHE A 403 7.56 2.08 24.55
C PHE A 403 9.01 2.28 25.04
N LYS A 404 9.17 2.87 26.22
CA LYS A 404 10.49 3.12 26.83
C LYS A 404 11.28 1.82 27.02
N MET A 405 10.63 0.76 27.52
CA MET A 405 11.28 -0.55 27.69
C MET A 405 11.80 -1.10 26.35
N ILE A 406 11.00 -1.02 25.28
CA ILE A 406 11.39 -1.46 23.93
C ILE A 406 12.54 -0.59 23.42
N TYR A 407 12.40 0.74 23.51
CA TYR A 407 13.39 1.71 23.03
C TYR A 407 14.76 1.51 23.68
N GLU A 408 14.79 1.40 25.00
CA GLU A 408 16.04 1.21 25.76
C GLU A 408 16.72 -0.12 25.41
N ALA A 409 15.95 -1.19 25.25
CA ALA A 409 16.49 -2.50 24.86
C ALA A 409 17.07 -2.47 23.43
N VAL A 410 16.35 -1.87 22.48
CA VAL A 410 16.85 -1.72 21.11
C VAL A 410 18.11 -0.87 21.08
N LYS A 411 18.13 0.28 21.75
CA LYS A 411 19.29 1.18 21.75
C LYS A 411 20.49 0.60 22.50
N SER A 412 20.26 -0.25 23.50
CA SER A 412 21.35 -0.95 24.21
C SER A 412 22.05 -1.99 23.32
N LYS A 413 21.28 -2.75 22.51
CA LYS A 413 21.82 -3.83 21.68
C LYS A 413 22.21 -3.36 20.27
N TYR A 414 21.47 -2.43 19.71
CA TYR A 414 21.61 -1.90 18.34
C TYR A 414 21.59 -0.36 18.35
N PRO A 415 22.66 0.29 18.85
CA PRO A 415 22.70 1.75 19.02
C PRO A 415 22.53 2.53 17.69
N GLU A 416 22.84 1.92 16.55
CA GLU A 416 22.71 2.48 15.21
C GLU A 416 21.26 2.52 14.70
N MET A 417 20.35 1.72 15.28
CA MET A 417 18.95 1.68 14.85
C MET A 417 18.26 3.02 15.09
N VAL A 418 17.60 3.51 14.07
CA VAL A 418 16.73 4.68 14.15
C VAL A 418 15.32 4.22 14.53
N VAL A 419 14.99 4.40 15.81
CA VAL A 419 13.65 4.10 16.34
C VAL A 419 12.76 5.31 16.15
N ILE A 420 11.58 5.10 15.56
CA ILE A 420 10.58 6.13 15.27
C ILE A 420 9.40 5.93 16.24
N GLY A 421 9.07 6.98 17.00
CA GLY A 421 7.90 7.00 17.90
C GLY A 421 6.69 7.62 17.23
N THR A 422 5.52 7.52 17.86
CA THR A 422 4.25 8.07 17.36
C THR A 422 3.81 9.30 18.14
N SER A 423 3.07 10.20 17.48
CA SER A 423 2.38 11.33 18.10
C SER A 423 0.85 11.22 18.04
N GLY A 424 0.33 9.99 17.96
CA GLY A 424 -1.11 9.73 17.85
C GLY A 424 -1.68 9.92 16.44
N PRO A 425 -3.01 9.85 16.28
CA PRO A 425 -3.69 9.78 14.98
C PRO A 425 -4.00 11.13 14.34
N PHE A 426 -3.73 12.25 15.02
CA PHE A 426 -4.20 13.56 14.59
C PHE A 426 -3.07 14.59 14.47
N ALA A 427 -3.26 15.55 13.58
CA ALA A 427 -2.32 16.66 13.33
C ALA A 427 -2.14 17.65 14.50
N ALA A 428 -2.93 17.53 15.55
CA ALA A 428 -2.93 18.38 16.73
C ALA A 428 -3.76 17.72 17.85
N GLY A 429 -3.68 18.26 19.05
CA GLY A 429 -4.45 17.80 20.21
C GLY A 429 -3.58 17.07 21.21
N ARG A 430 -4.24 16.45 22.21
CA ARG A 430 -3.55 15.90 23.36
C ARG A 430 -2.47 14.88 23.01
N ASP A 431 -2.81 13.87 22.23
CA ASP A 431 -1.84 12.79 21.90
C ASP A 431 -0.68 13.33 21.07
N PHE A 432 -0.95 14.29 20.18
CA PHE A 432 0.09 14.99 19.42
C PHE A 432 1.06 15.74 20.33
N ASP A 433 0.54 16.57 21.24
CA ASP A 433 1.35 17.39 22.15
C ASP A 433 2.15 16.50 23.12
N GLU A 434 1.50 15.49 23.71
CA GLU A 434 2.13 14.52 24.62
C GLU A 434 3.17 13.62 23.92
N GLY A 435 2.89 13.19 22.68
CA GLY A 435 3.83 12.39 21.88
C GLY A 435 5.10 13.16 21.55
N TRP A 436 4.96 14.42 21.15
CA TRP A 436 6.11 15.30 20.92
C TRP A 436 6.89 15.62 22.20
N ALA A 437 6.19 15.83 23.34
CA ALA A 437 6.84 16.03 24.63
C ALA A 437 7.65 14.79 25.04
N PHE A 438 7.05 13.60 24.92
CA PHE A 438 7.69 12.33 25.22
C PHE A 438 8.90 12.02 24.32
N ALA A 439 8.76 12.32 23.02
CA ALA A 439 9.87 12.16 22.08
C ALA A 439 11.06 13.05 22.41
N ARG A 440 10.82 14.30 22.83
CA ARG A 440 11.88 15.19 23.30
C ARG A 440 12.52 14.71 24.60
N GLU A 441 11.72 14.22 25.55
CA GLU A 441 12.20 13.64 26.82
C GLU A 441 13.17 12.47 26.58
N LEU A 442 12.76 11.52 25.73
CA LEU A 442 13.58 10.34 25.36
C LEU A 442 14.67 10.65 24.33
N LYS A 443 14.72 11.86 23.79
CA LYS A 443 15.63 12.24 22.69
C LYS A 443 15.49 11.29 21.50
N LEU A 444 14.25 10.96 21.12
CA LEU A 444 14.01 10.14 19.94
C LEU A 444 14.56 10.83 18.69
N PRO A 445 15.10 10.07 17.73
CA PRO A 445 15.60 10.65 16.49
C PRO A 445 14.46 11.15 15.58
N MET A 446 13.25 10.57 15.68
CA MET A 446 12.15 10.85 14.77
C MET A 446 10.79 10.56 15.42
N VAL A 447 9.78 11.32 15.01
CA VAL A 447 8.37 11.21 15.43
C VAL A 447 7.49 11.03 14.20
N ASP A 448 6.59 10.07 14.26
CA ASP A 448 5.58 9.78 13.26
C ASP A 448 4.32 10.63 13.49
N GLU A 449 3.99 11.50 12.54
CA GLU A 449 2.79 12.35 12.52
C GLU A 449 1.80 11.82 11.48
N HIS A 450 0.53 11.74 11.87
CA HIS A 450 -0.55 11.33 10.98
C HIS A 450 -1.59 12.43 10.81
N TYR A 451 -2.13 12.57 9.60
CA TYR A 451 -3.28 13.46 9.37
C TYR A 451 -4.08 13.12 8.11
N TYR A 452 -5.33 12.78 8.35
CA TYR A 452 -6.38 12.62 7.35
C TYR A 452 -7.31 13.83 7.46
N VAL A 453 -7.11 14.83 6.60
CA VAL A 453 -7.65 16.17 6.77
C VAL A 453 -8.30 16.68 5.48
N PRO A 454 -9.22 17.67 5.56
CA PRO A 454 -9.78 18.27 4.36
C PRO A 454 -8.71 18.92 3.46
N PRO A 455 -8.89 19.00 2.13
CA PRO A 455 -7.94 19.64 1.22
C PRO A 455 -7.53 21.06 1.64
N GLN A 456 -8.47 21.85 2.17
CA GLN A 456 -8.19 23.22 2.63
C GLN A 456 -7.15 23.27 3.75
N TRP A 457 -7.11 22.26 4.61
CA TRP A 457 -6.13 22.21 5.70
C TRP A 457 -4.69 22.25 5.19
N PHE A 458 -4.37 21.56 4.07
CA PHE A 458 -3.02 21.59 3.49
C PHE A 458 -2.63 23.00 3.05
N TRP A 459 -3.58 23.74 2.44
CA TRP A 459 -3.35 25.11 2.01
C TRP A 459 -3.15 26.08 3.18
N ASP A 460 -3.87 25.88 4.25
CA ASP A 460 -3.79 26.69 5.48
C ASP A 460 -2.51 26.39 6.28
N ASN A 461 -1.93 25.20 6.10
CA ASN A 461 -0.78 24.70 6.85
C ASN A 461 0.52 24.58 6.02
N LEU A 462 0.66 25.29 4.92
CA LEU A 462 1.88 25.26 4.09
C LEU A 462 3.15 25.62 4.88
N ALA A 463 3.05 26.41 5.94
CA ALA A 463 4.15 26.82 6.81
C ALA A 463 4.30 25.97 8.08
N ARG A 464 3.58 24.82 8.19
CA ARG A 464 3.57 23.97 9.40
C ARG A 464 4.97 23.71 9.93
N TYR A 465 5.87 23.23 9.10
CA TYR A 465 7.21 22.79 9.49
C TYR A 465 8.25 23.92 9.51
N ASP A 466 7.91 25.14 9.08
CA ASP A 466 8.86 26.27 9.05
C ASP A 466 9.35 26.64 10.44
N ARG A 467 8.56 26.34 11.49
CA ARG A 467 8.84 26.69 12.89
C ARG A 467 9.29 25.53 13.77
N TYR A 468 9.42 24.33 13.21
CA TYR A 468 9.86 23.17 13.98
C TYR A 468 11.34 23.30 14.38
N ASP A 469 11.68 22.82 15.57
CA ASP A 469 13.07 22.83 16.06
C ASP A 469 13.95 21.94 15.17
N ARG A 470 14.98 22.55 14.58
CA ARG A 470 15.93 21.85 13.70
C ARG A 470 16.88 20.93 14.46
N ASN A 471 17.03 21.12 15.78
CA ASN A 471 17.90 20.33 16.65
C ASN A 471 17.14 19.24 17.41
N GLY A 472 15.82 19.27 17.38
CA GLY A 472 14.94 18.28 17.99
C GLY A 472 14.74 17.02 17.14
N PRO A 473 13.82 16.13 17.57
CA PRO A 473 13.41 14.99 16.78
C PRO A 473 12.94 15.39 15.38
N LYS A 474 13.28 14.57 14.38
CA LYS A 474 12.83 14.77 13.00
C LYS A 474 11.39 14.31 12.82
N VAL A 475 10.78 14.68 11.70
CA VAL A 475 9.40 14.34 11.36
C VAL A 475 9.39 13.22 10.33
N TYR A 476 8.60 12.19 10.59
CA TYR A 476 8.05 11.28 9.64
C TYR A 476 6.55 11.60 9.47
N VAL A 477 6.10 11.98 8.29
CA VAL A 477 4.69 12.10 7.96
C VAL A 477 4.23 10.73 7.48
N GLY A 478 3.89 9.85 8.43
CA GLY A 478 3.76 8.41 8.19
C GLY A 478 2.48 8.01 7.51
N GLU A 479 1.40 8.73 7.79
CA GLU A 479 0.13 8.54 7.12
C GLU A 479 -0.53 9.90 6.86
N TYR A 480 -0.80 10.20 5.61
CA TYR A 480 -1.58 11.39 5.25
C TYR A 480 -2.38 11.19 3.98
N ALA A 481 -3.53 11.83 3.93
CA ALA A 481 -4.32 12.02 2.72
C ALA A 481 -5.23 13.25 2.87
N ALA A 482 -5.54 13.88 1.73
CA ALA A 482 -6.56 14.91 1.65
C ALA A 482 -7.94 14.27 1.49
N HIS A 483 -8.74 14.30 2.55
CA HIS A 483 -10.11 13.77 2.57
C HIS A 483 -11.09 14.81 2.00
N ASP A 484 -11.37 14.73 0.71
CA ASP A 484 -12.38 15.58 0.05
C ASP A 484 -13.81 15.20 0.50
N ARG A 485 -14.79 16.01 0.12
CA ARG A 485 -16.21 15.82 0.47
C ARG A 485 -16.74 14.45 0.06
N ASP A 486 -16.42 14.02 -1.15
CA ASP A 486 -16.63 12.64 -1.60
C ASP A 486 -15.36 11.80 -1.34
N ARG A 487 -15.27 11.23 -0.15
CA ARG A 487 -14.12 10.38 0.25
C ARG A 487 -13.94 9.13 -0.62
N ARG A 488 -14.95 8.74 -1.39
CA ARG A 488 -14.87 7.57 -2.28
C ARG A 488 -14.07 7.83 -3.55
N ARG A 489 -13.66 9.08 -3.78
CA ARG A 489 -12.95 9.50 -4.98
C ARG A 489 -11.76 10.36 -4.63
N ASN A 490 -10.65 10.04 -5.30
CA ASN A 490 -9.46 10.89 -5.30
C ASN A 490 -9.65 11.95 -6.39
N SER A 491 -10.05 13.16 -6.00
CA SER A 491 -10.27 14.29 -6.91
C SER A 491 -8.96 15.03 -7.22
N LEU A 492 -8.97 15.83 -8.29
CA LEU A 492 -7.86 16.74 -8.58
C LEU A 492 -7.65 17.74 -7.43
N ARG A 493 -8.72 18.16 -6.74
CA ARG A 493 -8.66 19.03 -5.54
C ARG A 493 -7.83 18.38 -4.44
N SER A 494 -8.10 17.10 -4.10
CA SER A 494 -7.35 16.39 -3.07
C SER A 494 -5.88 16.22 -3.48
N ALA A 495 -5.63 15.84 -4.72
CA ALA A 495 -4.28 15.66 -5.25
C ALA A 495 -3.44 16.96 -5.21
N LEU A 496 -4.02 18.10 -5.62
CA LEU A 496 -3.33 19.38 -5.58
C LEU A 496 -3.11 19.90 -4.15
N ALA A 497 -4.02 19.60 -3.23
CA ALA A 497 -3.83 19.94 -1.82
C ALA A 497 -2.63 19.17 -1.22
N GLU A 498 -2.53 17.88 -1.52
CA GLU A 498 -1.36 17.07 -1.12
C GLU A 498 -0.09 17.56 -1.78
N ALA A 499 -0.13 17.87 -3.08
CA ALA A 499 1.01 18.46 -3.79
C ALA A 499 1.49 19.77 -3.11
N ALA A 500 0.55 20.62 -2.68
CA ALA A 500 0.87 21.84 -1.95
C ALA A 500 1.55 21.55 -0.61
N GLY A 501 1.05 20.57 0.18
CA GLY A 501 1.71 20.10 1.39
C GLY A 501 3.11 19.57 1.15
N MET A 502 3.27 18.76 0.10
CA MET A 502 4.58 18.18 -0.28
C MET A 502 5.62 19.24 -0.65
N THR A 503 5.22 20.42 -1.20
CA THR A 503 6.17 21.53 -1.37
C THR A 503 6.73 22.01 -0.03
N GLY A 504 5.91 21.95 1.03
CA GLY A 504 6.32 22.25 2.40
C GLY A 504 7.28 21.19 2.99
N PHE A 505 7.09 19.90 2.64
CA PHE A 505 8.01 18.83 3.05
C PHE A 505 9.39 19.04 2.43
N GLU A 506 9.48 19.30 1.12
CA GLU A 506 10.75 19.58 0.46
C GLU A 506 11.45 20.82 1.01
N ARG A 507 10.72 21.93 1.22
CA ARG A 507 11.28 23.16 1.77
C ARG A 507 11.84 22.98 3.19
N ASN A 508 11.29 22.03 3.92
CA ASN A 508 11.68 21.67 5.28
C ASN A 508 12.31 20.27 5.37
N GLY A 509 12.98 19.81 4.32
CA GLY A 509 13.57 18.47 4.27
C GLY A 509 14.71 18.24 5.28
N ASP A 510 15.18 19.30 5.94
CA ASP A 510 16.08 19.25 7.09
C ASP A 510 15.38 18.81 8.40
N VAL A 511 14.04 18.91 8.45
CA VAL A 511 13.18 18.48 9.55
C VAL A 511 12.31 17.29 9.13
N VAL A 512 11.59 17.40 8.02
CA VAL A 512 10.76 16.33 7.46
C VAL A 512 11.65 15.34 6.74
N GLN A 513 11.91 14.19 7.37
CA GLN A 513 12.83 13.19 6.84
C GLN A 513 12.11 12.16 5.96
N PHE A 514 10.86 11.82 6.30
CA PHE A 514 10.02 10.86 5.61
C PHE A 514 8.60 11.37 5.40
N ALA A 515 7.98 10.95 4.29
CA ALA A 515 6.56 11.13 4.04
C ALA A 515 6.02 9.96 3.22
N SER A 516 4.87 9.41 3.60
CA SER A 516 4.16 8.35 2.87
C SER A 516 2.66 8.58 2.88
N TYR A 517 2.06 8.60 1.68
CA TYR A 517 0.60 8.63 1.51
C TYR A 517 -0.01 7.32 2.02
N ALA A 518 -1.19 7.40 2.62
CA ALA A 518 -1.92 6.26 3.14
C ALA A 518 -3.43 6.37 2.88
N PRO A 519 -4.13 5.21 2.67
CA PRO A 519 -3.62 3.88 2.36
C PRO A 519 -3.16 3.71 0.90
N LEU A 520 -2.35 2.67 0.64
CA LEU A 520 -1.76 2.44 -0.68
C LEU A 520 -2.73 1.79 -1.66
N PHE A 521 -3.38 0.70 -1.26
CA PHE A 521 -4.14 -0.18 -2.13
C PHE A 521 -5.58 -0.43 -1.65
N ALA A 522 -6.51 -0.48 -2.60
CA ALA A 522 -7.87 -0.96 -2.34
C ALA A 522 -8.40 -1.84 -3.46
N ARG A 523 -8.84 -3.07 -3.09
CA ARG A 523 -9.57 -3.95 -3.99
C ARG A 523 -11.00 -3.43 -4.16
N ARG A 524 -11.43 -3.23 -5.40
CA ARG A 524 -12.80 -2.81 -5.72
C ARG A 524 -13.82 -3.85 -5.32
N GLY A 525 -14.96 -3.38 -4.86
CA GLY A 525 -16.01 -4.23 -4.30
C GLY A 525 -15.76 -4.65 -2.86
N HIS A 526 -14.54 -4.49 -2.35
CA HIS A 526 -14.14 -4.88 -1.00
C HIS A 526 -13.51 -3.72 -0.21
N THR A 527 -13.70 -2.48 -0.66
CA THR A 527 -13.14 -1.29 -0.05
C THR A 527 -13.97 -0.86 1.16
N GLN A 528 -13.37 -0.82 2.34
CA GLN A 528 -13.99 -0.37 3.58
C GLN A 528 -13.43 0.96 4.10
N TRP A 529 -12.26 1.38 3.62
CA TRP A 529 -11.64 2.67 3.89
C TRP A 529 -11.36 3.42 2.60
N HIS A 530 -11.58 4.72 2.58
CA HIS A 530 -11.35 5.64 1.47
C HIS A 530 -10.76 6.97 1.97
N PRO A 531 -10.01 7.73 1.14
CA PRO A 531 -9.53 7.39 -0.20
C PRO A 531 -8.24 6.55 -0.16
N ASP A 532 -7.97 5.81 -1.23
CA ASP A 532 -6.75 5.02 -1.41
C ASP A 532 -5.97 5.51 -2.63
N MET A 533 -4.66 5.29 -2.69
CA MET A 533 -3.83 5.81 -3.78
C MET A 533 -3.99 5.03 -5.07
N ILE A 534 -4.13 3.70 -4.98
CA ILE A 534 -4.24 2.77 -6.10
C ILE A 534 -5.43 1.84 -5.87
N TYR A 535 -6.41 1.91 -6.76
CA TYR A 535 -7.49 0.92 -6.78
C TYR A 535 -7.19 -0.18 -7.79
N PHE A 536 -7.75 -1.38 -7.57
CA PHE A 536 -7.52 -2.51 -8.45
C PHE A 536 -8.68 -3.52 -8.41
N ASN A 537 -8.74 -4.39 -9.43
CA ASN A 537 -9.56 -5.61 -9.45
C ASN A 537 -8.68 -6.81 -9.85
N GLY A 538 -9.26 -7.92 -10.20
CA GLY A 538 -8.52 -9.13 -10.59
C GLY A 538 -7.58 -8.92 -11.79
N THR A 539 -7.81 -7.93 -12.66
CA THR A 539 -7.13 -7.77 -13.96
C THR A 539 -6.59 -6.40 -14.27
N GLN A 540 -6.96 -5.37 -13.51
CA GLN A 540 -6.66 -3.98 -13.81
C GLN A 540 -6.20 -3.22 -12.58
N VAL A 541 -5.35 -2.23 -12.83
CA VAL A 541 -4.85 -1.26 -11.84
C VAL A 541 -5.36 0.13 -12.23
N PHE A 542 -5.91 0.85 -11.28
CA PHE A 542 -6.51 2.18 -11.47
C PHE A 542 -5.73 3.22 -10.66
N LEU A 543 -4.92 3.98 -11.37
CA LEU A 543 -4.06 5.01 -10.77
C LEU A 543 -4.83 6.32 -10.59
N THR A 544 -4.84 6.83 -9.37
CA THR A 544 -5.52 8.08 -9.01
C THR A 544 -4.70 9.33 -9.37
N PRO A 545 -5.28 10.53 -9.40
CA PRO A 545 -4.49 11.77 -9.51
C PRO A 545 -3.47 11.92 -8.38
N ASN A 546 -3.80 11.44 -7.17
CA ASN A 546 -2.91 11.45 -6.01
C ASN A 546 -1.68 10.57 -6.23
N TYR A 547 -1.83 9.40 -6.88
CA TYR A 547 -0.69 8.57 -7.29
C TYR A 547 0.28 9.35 -8.18
N TYR A 548 -0.23 10.09 -9.17
CA TYR A 548 0.63 10.86 -10.07
C TYR A 548 1.32 12.03 -9.37
N VAL A 549 0.69 12.64 -8.36
CA VAL A 549 1.34 13.64 -7.51
C VAL A 549 2.52 13.02 -6.77
N GLN A 550 2.32 11.89 -6.08
CA GLN A 550 3.39 11.19 -5.37
C GLN A 550 4.53 10.81 -6.33
N GLN A 551 4.19 10.28 -7.52
CA GLN A 551 5.16 9.90 -8.54
C GLN A 551 5.98 11.10 -9.04
N LEU A 552 5.34 12.24 -9.33
CA LEU A 552 6.01 13.43 -9.80
C LEU A 552 7.00 13.97 -8.76
N PHE A 553 6.64 13.99 -7.49
CA PHE A 553 7.53 14.42 -6.42
C PHE A 553 8.66 13.42 -6.19
N SER A 554 8.38 12.14 -6.11
CA SER A 554 9.39 11.10 -5.87
C SER A 554 10.42 11.00 -6.99
N ARG A 555 9.97 11.06 -8.25
CA ARG A 555 10.87 10.99 -9.43
C ARG A 555 11.62 12.28 -9.71
N ASN A 556 11.13 13.41 -9.22
CA ASN A 556 11.68 14.73 -9.42
C ASN A 556 12.13 15.37 -8.10
N ASN A 557 12.74 14.59 -7.23
CA ASN A 557 13.32 15.09 -5.99
C ASN A 557 14.72 15.70 -6.21
N GLY A 558 15.22 16.38 -5.19
CA GLY A 558 16.59 16.86 -5.07
C GLY A 558 17.09 16.61 -3.66
N ASP A 559 18.36 16.91 -3.40
CA ASP A 559 18.98 16.80 -2.08
C ASP A 559 19.17 18.17 -1.40
N ARG A 560 18.79 19.26 -2.10
CA ARG A 560 18.89 20.63 -1.60
C ARG A 560 17.61 21.41 -1.91
N ALA A 561 16.97 21.97 -0.89
CA ALA A 561 15.89 22.94 -1.02
C ALA A 561 16.47 24.33 -1.21
N LEU A 562 16.05 25.02 -2.27
CA LEU A 562 16.48 26.37 -2.58
C LEU A 562 15.48 27.37 -1.99
N ASP A 563 16.00 28.45 -1.42
CA ASP A 563 15.17 29.54 -0.94
C ASP A 563 14.53 30.29 -2.11
N PHE A 564 13.29 30.70 -1.94
CA PHE A 564 12.53 31.52 -2.87
C PHE A 564 11.68 32.55 -2.13
N ALA A 565 11.31 33.62 -2.84
CA ALA A 565 10.44 34.66 -2.32
C ALA A 565 9.49 35.20 -3.38
N PHE A 566 8.25 35.43 -3.04
CA PHE A 566 7.32 36.23 -3.80
C PHE A 566 7.58 37.70 -3.49
N GLN A 567 7.64 38.53 -4.53
CA GLN A 567 7.65 39.98 -4.36
C GLN A 567 6.19 40.46 -4.26
N GLY A 568 5.76 40.75 -3.03
CA GLY A 568 4.37 41.02 -2.70
C GLY A 568 3.64 39.82 -2.08
N ALA A 569 2.33 39.86 -2.10
CA ALA A 569 1.52 38.76 -1.54
C ALA A 569 1.58 37.52 -2.43
N ARG A 570 1.81 36.37 -1.81
CA ARG A 570 1.66 35.07 -2.50
C ARG A 570 0.22 34.93 -2.99
N PRO A 571 -0.03 34.51 -4.25
CA PRO A 571 -1.39 34.23 -4.71
C PRO A 571 -2.07 33.19 -3.82
N ALA A 572 -3.36 33.35 -3.59
CA ALA A 572 -4.15 32.36 -2.90
C ALA A 572 -4.05 31.00 -3.65
N MET A 573 -4.06 29.89 -2.93
CA MET A 573 -3.98 28.55 -3.50
C MET A 573 -2.75 28.32 -4.41
N MET A 574 -1.64 29.03 -4.19
CA MET A 574 -0.38 28.84 -4.89
C MET A 574 0.67 28.29 -3.93
N ALA A 575 1.28 27.14 -4.27
CA ALA A 575 2.41 26.60 -3.52
C ALA A 575 3.60 26.33 -4.45
N VAL A 576 4.82 26.47 -3.92
CA VAL A 576 6.06 26.36 -4.68
C VAL A 576 7.09 25.58 -3.88
N SER A 577 7.85 24.73 -4.57
CA SER A 577 9.16 24.28 -4.11
C SER A 577 10.18 24.36 -5.24
N ALA A 578 11.41 24.70 -4.89
CA ALA A 578 12.55 24.70 -5.78
C ALA A 578 13.64 23.84 -5.13
N VAL A 579 14.11 22.82 -5.83
CA VAL A 579 15.12 21.90 -5.29
C VAL A 579 16.25 21.69 -6.28
N ARG A 580 17.46 21.36 -5.78
CA ARG A 580 18.60 20.98 -6.60
C ARG A 580 18.94 19.52 -6.36
N ASP A 581 19.22 18.80 -7.43
CA ASP A 581 19.92 17.51 -7.41
C ASP A 581 21.42 17.79 -7.57
N SER A 582 22.16 17.76 -6.46
CA SER A 582 23.60 18.09 -6.45
C SER A 582 24.43 17.13 -7.31
N ARG A 583 23.96 15.90 -7.52
CA ARG A 583 24.65 14.89 -8.33
C ARG A 583 24.62 15.23 -9.82
N THR A 584 23.52 15.80 -10.29
CA THR A 584 23.35 16.16 -11.73
C THR A 584 23.49 17.66 -11.99
N GLY A 585 23.42 18.48 -10.96
CA GLY A 585 23.32 19.94 -11.06
C GLY A 585 21.94 20.46 -11.47
N HIS A 586 20.98 19.55 -11.74
CA HIS A 586 19.65 19.94 -12.19
C HIS A 586 18.88 20.70 -11.11
N LEU A 587 18.12 21.70 -11.54
CA LEU A 587 17.12 22.36 -10.71
C LEU A 587 15.74 21.80 -11.03
N VAL A 588 14.94 21.56 -10.01
CA VAL A 588 13.55 21.16 -10.17
C VAL A 588 12.65 22.19 -9.52
N LEU A 589 11.80 22.81 -10.33
CA LEU A 589 10.77 23.74 -9.87
C LEU A 589 9.42 23.03 -9.89
N LYS A 590 8.70 23.11 -8.78
CA LYS A 590 7.32 22.62 -8.66
C LYS A 590 6.41 23.79 -8.34
N LEU A 591 5.38 23.94 -9.15
CA LEU A 591 4.37 25.00 -9.04
C LEU A 591 3.01 24.32 -8.91
N VAL A 592 2.31 24.56 -7.81
CA VAL A 592 0.96 24.06 -7.57
C VAL A 592 -0.02 25.22 -7.57
N ASN A 593 -0.91 25.26 -8.56
CA ASN A 593 -2.00 26.22 -8.63
C ASN A 593 -3.33 25.50 -8.35
N GLY A 594 -3.88 25.66 -7.15
CA GLY A 594 -5.18 25.11 -6.76
C GLY A 594 -6.36 26.05 -7.08
N GLY A 595 -6.09 27.23 -7.63
CA GLY A 595 -7.10 28.23 -7.98
C GLY A 595 -7.76 27.99 -9.32
N GLU A 596 -8.89 28.67 -9.55
CA GLU A 596 -9.70 28.58 -10.76
C GLU A 596 -9.17 29.43 -11.94
N SER A 597 -8.17 30.27 -11.68
CA SER A 597 -7.58 31.14 -12.66
C SER A 597 -6.10 30.80 -12.88
N ALA A 598 -5.63 31.00 -14.10
CA ALA A 598 -4.20 30.91 -14.40
C ALA A 598 -3.44 32.02 -13.66
N VAL A 599 -2.24 31.68 -13.16
CA VAL A 599 -1.34 32.63 -12.49
C VAL A 599 -0.10 32.86 -13.36
N THR A 600 0.11 34.10 -13.80
CA THR A 600 1.34 34.48 -14.51
C THR A 600 2.42 34.80 -13.51
N LEU A 601 3.55 34.09 -13.59
CA LEU A 601 4.72 34.23 -12.75
C LEU A 601 5.89 34.83 -13.57
N ASN A 602 6.46 35.93 -13.13
CA ASN A 602 7.76 36.38 -13.56
C ASN A 602 8.83 35.77 -12.66
N ILE A 603 9.46 34.70 -13.13
CA ILE A 603 10.42 33.92 -12.36
C ILE A 603 11.84 34.43 -12.63
N ASP A 604 12.56 34.75 -11.57
CA ASP A 604 13.97 35.10 -11.62
C ASP A 604 14.82 34.04 -10.91
N PHE A 605 15.59 33.28 -11.68
CA PHE A 605 16.49 32.23 -11.17
C PHE A 605 17.88 32.85 -10.91
N ASN A 606 18.07 33.52 -9.78
CA ASN A 606 19.31 34.17 -9.42
C ASN A 606 20.48 33.16 -9.34
N GLY A 607 21.43 33.30 -10.24
CA GLY A 607 22.64 32.47 -10.31
C GLY A 607 22.62 31.39 -11.37
N LEU A 608 21.58 31.32 -12.23
CA LEU A 608 21.63 30.53 -13.45
C LEU A 608 22.37 31.27 -14.58
N PRO A 609 22.99 30.54 -15.53
CA PRO A 609 23.68 31.12 -16.66
C PRO A 609 22.70 31.84 -17.61
N GLU A 610 23.11 32.99 -18.15
CA GLU A 610 22.32 33.81 -19.10
C GLU A 610 22.28 33.14 -20.49
N ARG A 611 21.57 32.03 -20.58
CA ARG A 611 21.35 31.26 -21.82
C ARG A 611 20.00 30.51 -21.78
N ASP A 612 19.60 30.06 -22.94
CA ASP A 612 18.46 29.14 -23.06
C ASP A 612 18.84 27.77 -22.53
N MET A 613 17.96 27.18 -21.69
CA MET A 613 18.16 25.88 -21.06
C MET A 613 17.00 24.97 -21.40
N ALA A 614 17.30 23.76 -21.88
CA ALA A 614 16.31 22.74 -22.11
C ALA A 614 15.76 22.19 -20.78
N ALA A 615 14.45 22.04 -20.70
CA ALA A 615 13.79 21.60 -19.49
C ALA A 615 12.56 20.73 -19.80
N PRO A 616 12.58 19.43 -19.47
CA PRO A 616 11.35 18.66 -19.47
C PRO A 616 10.39 19.23 -18.41
N ARG A 617 9.14 19.41 -18.83
CA ARG A 617 8.02 19.82 -18.01
C ARG A 617 6.97 18.74 -17.96
N TRP A 618 6.50 18.41 -16.78
CA TRP A 618 5.32 17.57 -16.55
C TRP A 618 4.20 18.45 -16.02
N LEU A 619 3.02 18.33 -16.62
CA LEU A 619 1.82 19.06 -16.24
C LEU A 619 0.69 18.07 -15.91
N LEU A 620 0.23 18.07 -14.67
CA LEU A 620 -1.00 17.43 -14.22
C LEU A 620 -2.05 18.52 -14.06
N THR A 621 -3.14 18.45 -14.82
CA THR A 621 -4.25 19.40 -14.77
C THR A 621 -5.54 18.70 -15.23
N GLY A 622 -6.68 19.33 -15.03
CA GLY A 622 -7.98 18.82 -15.44
C GLY A 622 -9.03 19.94 -15.63
N PRO A 623 -10.26 19.56 -16.03
CA PRO A 623 -11.31 20.53 -16.34
C PRO A 623 -11.86 21.28 -15.11
N GLY A 624 -11.58 20.79 -13.91
CA GLY A 624 -12.01 21.41 -12.66
C GLY A 624 -11.54 20.62 -11.43
N PRO A 625 -11.74 21.16 -10.24
CA PRO A 625 -11.18 20.59 -9.02
C PRO A 625 -11.80 19.23 -8.64
N ASP A 626 -13.05 18.97 -9.05
CA ASP A 626 -13.76 17.73 -8.74
C ASP A 626 -13.51 16.62 -9.79
N ALA A 627 -12.67 16.88 -10.79
CA ALA A 627 -12.28 15.89 -11.78
C ALA A 627 -11.53 14.72 -11.12
N PHE A 628 -11.77 13.50 -11.57
CA PHE A 628 -11.16 12.27 -11.08
C PHE A 628 -10.96 11.26 -12.21
N ASN A 629 -10.16 10.25 -12.00
CA ASN A 629 -10.02 9.14 -12.94
C ASN A 629 -11.14 8.12 -12.69
N ALA A 630 -12.02 7.95 -13.69
CA ALA A 630 -13.09 6.97 -13.63
C ALA A 630 -12.55 5.55 -13.82
N ASP A 631 -13.28 4.58 -13.32
CA ASP A 631 -12.89 3.19 -13.20
C ASP A 631 -13.01 2.38 -14.49
N ASP A 632 -13.88 2.84 -15.38
CA ASP A 632 -14.25 2.16 -16.62
C ASP A 632 -13.63 2.83 -17.86
N GLN A 633 -12.79 3.84 -17.67
CA GLN A 633 -12.17 4.61 -18.72
C GLN A 633 -10.65 4.76 -18.50
N PRO A 634 -9.87 4.95 -19.57
CA PRO A 634 -8.46 5.33 -19.43
C PRO A 634 -8.32 6.59 -18.57
N PRO A 635 -7.26 6.69 -17.74
CA PRO A 635 -7.06 7.83 -16.87
C PRO A 635 -6.90 9.12 -17.69
N VAL A 636 -7.82 10.06 -17.49
CA VAL A 636 -7.77 11.40 -18.11
C VAL A 636 -6.85 12.34 -17.34
N LEU A 637 -6.80 12.20 -16.01
CA LEU A 637 -5.90 12.95 -15.12
C LEU A 637 -4.59 12.19 -14.97
N LYS A 638 -3.67 12.42 -15.90
CA LYS A 638 -2.28 11.92 -15.85
C LYS A 638 -1.32 13.01 -16.31
N PRO A 639 -0.08 13.03 -15.83
CA PRO A 639 0.90 14.03 -16.26
C PRO A 639 1.19 13.96 -17.76
N VAL A 640 1.16 15.12 -18.42
CA VAL A 640 1.60 15.26 -19.80
C VAL A 640 3.01 15.85 -19.78
N SER A 641 3.95 15.22 -20.46
CA SER A 641 5.32 15.69 -20.57
C SER A 641 5.56 16.48 -21.86
N GLN A 642 6.36 17.52 -21.76
CA GLN A 642 6.78 18.36 -22.90
C GLN A 642 8.17 18.95 -22.62
N GLU A 643 9.05 18.98 -23.62
CA GLU A 643 10.29 19.77 -23.55
C GLU A 643 9.95 21.24 -23.76
N ILE A 644 10.47 22.10 -22.89
CA ILE A 644 10.36 23.57 -22.97
C ILE A 644 11.72 24.21 -22.84
N THR A 645 11.78 25.48 -23.17
CA THR A 645 12.98 26.33 -22.97
C THR A 645 12.75 27.25 -21.79
N VAL A 646 13.70 27.26 -20.84
CA VAL A 646 13.72 28.14 -19.67
C VAL A 646 14.90 29.09 -19.75
N ARG A 647 14.71 30.33 -19.31
CA ARG A 647 15.71 31.37 -19.17
C ARG A 647 15.90 31.80 -17.72
N PRO A 648 17.01 32.44 -17.35
CA PRO A 648 17.19 32.92 -15.98
C PRO A 648 16.09 33.90 -15.54
N ARG A 649 15.59 34.73 -16.45
CA ARG A 649 14.36 35.51 -16.27
C ARG A 649 13.31 35.02 -17.24
N TRP A 650 12.25 34.46 -16.68
CA TRP A 650 11.28 33.68 -17.45
C TRP A 650 9.86 33.94 -16.98
N GLU A 651 8.97 34.24 -17.95
CA GLU A 651 7.55 34.30 -17.67
C GLU A 651 6.92 32.93 -17.86
N TYR A 652 6.15 32.47 -16.86
CA TYR A 652 5.42 31.24 -16.90
C TYR A 652 3.99 31.44 -16.45
N GLN A 653 3.04 30.96 -17.24
CA GLN A 653 1.63 30.94 -16.88
C GLN A 653 1.31 29.57 -16.29
N ALA A 654 1.14 29.49 -14.97
CA ALA A 654 0.68 28.29 -14.28
C ALA A 654 -0.83 28.11 -14.53
N PRO A 655 -1.26 27.04 -15.22
CA PRO A 655 -2.69 26.82 -15.52
C PRO A 655 -3.54 26.70 -14.26
N PRO A 656 -4.86 26.94 -14.33
CA PRO A 656 -5.76 26.66 -13.21
C PRO A 656 -5.74 25.17 -12.89
N TYR A 657 -5.98 24.84 -11.64
CA TYR A 657 -6.06 23.46 -11.14
C TYR A 657 -4.92 22.57 -11.66
N SER A 658 -3.68 22.96 -11.38
CA SER A 658 -2.52 22.28 -11.94
C SER A 658 -1.36 22.06 -10.97
N LEU A 659 -0.63 20.96 -11.19
CA LEU A 659 0.73 20.74 -10.73
C LEU A 659 1.66 20.77 -11.95
N THR A 660 2.59 21.72 -11.96
CA THR A 660 3.68 21.80 -12.95
C THR A 660 5.00 21.40 -12.29
N VAL A 661 5.72 20.47 -12.90
CA VAL A 661 7.08 20.10 -12.50
C VAL A 661 8.02 20.36 -13.67
N ILE A 662 9.08 21.12 -13.44
CA ILE A 662 10.05 21.52 -14.47
C ILE A 662 11.44 21.14 -13.98
N ARG A 663 12.17 20.33 -14.74
CA ARG A 663 13.55 19.96 -14.45
C ARG A 663 14.51 20.71 -15.39
N ILE A 664 15.13 21.74 -14.89
CA ILE A 664 16.04 22.60 -15.63
C ILE A 664 17.44 21.97 -15.64
N ARG A 665 18.09 21.95 -16.79
CA ARG A 665 19.45 21.44 -16.99
C ARG A 665 20.37 22.65 -17.24
N PRO A 666 21.02 23.22 -16.20
CA PRO A 666 21.83 24.42 -16.29
C PRO A 666 23.04 24.33 -17.19
#